data_7ec5eed72383fd2ff70d1f854063084b
#
_entry.id   7ec5eed72383fd2ff70d1f854063084b
#
_cell.length_a   1.000
_cell.length_b   1.000
_cell.length_c   1.000
_cell.angle_alpha   90.00
_cell.angle_beta   90.00
_cell.angle_gamma   90.00
#
_symmetry.space_group_name_H-M   'P 1'
#
loop_
_entity.id
_entity.type
_entity.pdbx_description
1 polymer ?
#
loop_
_entity_poly.entity_id
_entity_poly.type
_entity_poly.pdbx_seq_one_letter_code
_entity_poly.pdbx_strand_id
1 'polypeptide(L)'
;DKMDNEDKSALHEAMEQQSYHPQTEIQLADGQKVLIGEFVDNLIAARPSEVIAGKDCEILPLNGDIKIKSTDMSRIFDLPLDRVSRHRAPSMFIKIRYSNGRKIIVTPEHPIYIAKNGIACVPACNAKVGDLVPAPRLHPIIDNSKHLIQVSRLHPGEKSLKFPEKIDPALSKILGYLLTEGHFYRGSSHEIGFTNKNEAILNEMSALMNESFGIEASRSQRCDGVVTLRFISTHLLRWFEANFPEMIKTGRKRRMPVAIFQATTENIKNLLIAAFLGDGCVHSTSVAYSTVSRGLAEDYQDLLLLLGISSRIAVDRNANAFKICIMGDSHKKFEQLFIESDYKVYEKIERLKRITSSSRSSIRHHDVFPSEIVCSILQMKKSLGLTNDGRFNEHFKKGYGLTVDTISGCVSELKNRCNELLAAKYYELTLPEMRSELGWSQSYLASVAGMTRGNIDYYEQGGYDEPRRTAIAGYIFQRAHSHLEETASNIEALENKLTSDIRYLRIKDVEIVPNKEKYFADYVYDITVEPTHTFISQGLVLHNTISVAKAGVMATLKSRCSLLAAANPKLGRFDKYEPIAPQINLTPALMSRFDLIFVLTDDPDSKRDSAIAQHILKSNYAGELSTQIDWNPDISQTDIDNALVVIKPAIDPELLRKYVAYARKNIFPTLSDEAKEYFLKYYVGLRSQGQDSNKPVPVTARQLEALIRLGEASSRLRLSPKVTLDDAKRVVKILEACLRKVGVDPETGFLDADIIASGTTKSSRDRTKSVIDVIRDISKEQQGPAPRDAVLDRAEELGIERAKAEEIIDRMRRDGDVFEPRPGMLKLP
;
A
#
# COMPACT_ATOMS: atom_id res chain seq x y z
N ASP A 1 0.55 19.29 -17.32
CA ASP A 1 0.09 17.97 -16.93
C ASP A 1 -0.25 17.98 -15.46
N LYS A 2 -1.46 17.49 -15.11
CA LYS A 2 -1.89 17.43 -13.74
C LYS A 2 -1.11 16.29 -13.07
N MET A 3 -0.26 16.59 -12.09
CA MET A 3 0.23 15.58 -11.17
C MET A 3 -0.97 14.92 -10.50
N ASP A 4 -1.16 13.66 -10.72
CA ASP A 4 -2.19 12.88 -10.04
C ASP A 4 -1.81 12.60 -8.57
N ASN A 5 -2.67 11.93 -7.84
CA ASN A 5 -2.38 11.62 -6.44
C ASN A 5 -1.26 10.58 -6.28
N GLU A 6 -1.00 9.76 -7.33
CA GLU A 6 0.08 8.79 -7.33
C GLU A 6 1.43 9.47 -7.55
N ASP A 7 1.53 10.46 -8.47
CA ASP A 7 2.74 11.26 -8.68
C ASP A 7 3.11 12.09 -7.45
N LYS A 8 2.10 12.63 -6.75
CA LYS A 8 2.30 13.36 -5.48
C LYS A 8 2.79 12.43 -4.37
N SER A 9 2.29 11.21 -4.31
CA SER A 9 2.72 10.17 -3.38
C SER A 9 4.16 9.74 -3.68
N ALA A 10 4.50 9.50 -4.94
CA ALA A 10 5.84 9.10 -5.37
C ALA A 10 6.91 10.14 -5.02
N LEU A 11 6.57 11.44 -5.09
CA LEU A 11 7.47 12.52 -4.70
C LEU A 11 7.68 12.58 -3.16
N HIS A 12 6.65 12.22 -2.40
CA HIS A 12 6.74 12.10 -0.94
C HIS A 12 7.58 10.90 -0.53
N GLU A 13 7.38 9.76 -1.20
CA GLU A 13 8.07 8.49 -0.93
C GLU A 13 9.56 8.53 -1.27
N ALA A 14 9.94 9.25 -2.32
CA ALA A 14 11.35 9.43 -2.69
C ALA A 14 12.19 10.24 -1.67
N MET A 15 11.54 10.85 -0.68
CA MET A 15 12.18 11.73 0.30
C MET A 15 12.23 11.18 1.73
N GLU A 16 11.67 9.99 2.01
CA GLU A 16 11.57 9.41 3.37
C GLU A 16 12.18 8.00 3.45
N GLN A 17 12.74 7.64 4.62
CA GLN A 17 13.33 6.32 4.87
C GLN A 17 12.22 5.29 5.08
N GLN A 18 11.94 4.48 4.08
CA GLN A 18 10.89 3.45 4.09
C GLN A 18 11.55 2.07 4.16
N SER A 19 11.53 1.42 5.31
CA SER A 19 12.31 0.19 5.51
C SER A 19 11.68 -0.75 6.53
N TYR A 20 12.11 -2.01 6.49
CA TYR A 20 11.73 -3.09 7.39
C TYR A 20 12.73 -3.27 8.52
N HIS A 21 12.22 -3.72 9.66
CA HIS A 21 13.05 -4.17 10.79
C HIS A 21 13.85 -5.44 10.41
N PRO A 22 15.12 -5.61 10.84
CA PRO A 22 15.98 -6.73 10.43
C PRO A 22 15.39 -8.13 10.71
N GLN A 23 14.50 -8.25 11.68
CA GLN A 23 13.82 -9.52 12.00
C GLN A 23 12.60 -9.82 11.09
N THR A 24 12.36 -9.03 10.06
CA THR A 24 11.31 -9.32 9.09
C THR A 24 11.76 -10.49 8.24
N GLU A 25 10.95 -11.56 8.23
CA GLU A 25 11.21 -12.74 7.41
C GLU A 25 10.74 -12.47 5.98
N ILE A 26 11.57 -12.71 4.99
CA ILE A 26 11.24 -12.69 3.57
C ILE A 26 11.31 -14.09 2.99
N GLN A 27 10.49 -14.38 1.98
CA GLN A 27 10.47 -15.65 1.28
C GLN A 27 10.86 -15.44 -0.17
N LEU A 28 11.96 -16.05 -0.57
CA LEU A 28 12.45 -16.02 -1.95
C LEU A 28 11.58 -16.89 -2.87
N ALA A 29 11.67 -16.65 -4.17
CA ALA A 29 10.91 -17.38 -5.17
C ALA A 29 11.23 -18.90 -5.17
N ASP A 30 12.42 -19.30 -4.76
CA ASP A 30 12.80 -20.72 -4.61
C ASP A 30 12.27 -21.39 -3.33
N GLY A 31 11.47 -20.70 -2.52
CA GLY A 31 10.90 -21.19 -1.27
C GLY A 31 11.77 -20.95 -0.04
N GLN A 32 13.01 -20.49 -0.19
CA GLN A 32 13.89 -20.21 0.93
C GLN A 32 13.36 -19.04 1.77
N LYS A 33 13.35 -19.21 3.09
CA LYS A 33 12.98 -18.20 4.07
C LYS A 33 14.22 -17.67 4.77
N VAL A 34 14.38 -16.35 4.80
CA VAL A 34 15.53 -15.68 5.39
C VAL A 34 15.08 -14.42 6.14
N LEU A 35 15.81 -14.01 7.15
CA LEU A 35 15.61 -12.69 7.77
C LEU A 35 16.20 -11.63 6.86
N ILE A 36 15.45 -10.55 6.61
CA ILE A 36 15.87 -9.50 5.68
C ILE A 36 17.23 -8.89 6.08
N GLY A 37 17.47 -8.70 7.39
CA GLY A 37 18.73 -8.17 7.88
C GLY A 37 19.90 -9.09 7.54
N GLU A 38 19.83 -10.39 7.91
CA GLU A 38 20.86 -11.37 7.61
C GLU A 38 21.08 -11.54 6.10
N PHE A 39 20.01 -11.53 5.33
CA PHE A 39 20.06 -11.66 3.87
C PHE A 39 20.83 -10.51 3.22
N VAL A 40 20.47 -9.27 3.55
CA VAL A 40 21.09 -8.07 2.97
C VAL A 40 22.53 -7.91 3.44
N ASP A 41 22.80 -8.14 4.74
CA ASP A 41 24.16 -8.03 5.30
C ASP A 41 25.11 -9.06 4.69
N ASN A 42 24.65 -10.31 4.48
CA ASN A 42 25.44 -11.35 3.83
C ASN A 42 25.74 -10.98 2.36
N LEU A 43 24.80 -10.43 1.64
CA LEU A 43 24.99 -9.99 0.25
C LEU A 43 25.98 -8.82 0.16
N ILE A 44 25.84 -7.82 1.03
CA ILE A 44 26.77 -6.68 1.12
C ILE A 44 28.18 -7.16 1.48
N ALA A 45 28.30 -8.05 2.46
CA ALA A 45 29.61 -8.63 2.86
C ALA A 45 30.26 -9.48 1.76
N ALA A 46 29.47 -10.17 0.94
CA ALA A 46 29.97 -10.99 -0.16
C ALA A 46 30.45 -10.16 -1.37
N ARG A 47 29.93 -8.93 -1.56
CA ARG A 47 30.20 -8.08 -2.72
C ARG A 47 30.56 -6.63 -2.33
N PRO A 48 31.59 -6.42 -1.48
CA PRO A 48 31.88 -5.09 -0.93
C PRO A 48 32.30 -4.06 -1.99
N SER A 49 32.84 -4.50 -3.12
CA SER A 49 33.25 -3.63 -4.23
C SER A 49 32.09 -3.09 -5.08
N GLU A 50 30.93 -3.74 -5.01
CA GLU A 50 29.72 -3.36 -5.74
C GLU A 50 28.77 -2.49 -4.92
N VAL A 51 29.07 -2.33 -3.62
CA VAL A 51 28.25 -1.54 -2.70
C VAL A 51 28.39 -0.05 -2.99
N ILE A 52 27.26 0.59 -3.19
CA ILE A 52 27.15 2.04 -3.37
C ILE A 52 26.86 2.66 -2.00
N ALA A 53 27.86 3.35 -1.43
CA ALA A 53 27.70 4.05 -0.16
C ALA A 53 27.02 5.42 -0.37
N GLY A 54 25.90 5.64 0.31
CA GLY A 54 25.23 6.93 0.46
C GLY A 54 25.57 7.60 1.79
N LYS A 55 24.93 8.73 2.11
CA LYS A 55 25.19 9.48 3.34
C LYS A 55 24.83 8.71 4.62
N ASP A 56 23.70 7.98 4.59
CA ASP A 56 23.19 7.16 5.70
C ASP A 56 22.62 5.82 5.21
N CYS A 57 23.03 5.37 4.01
CA CYS A 57 22.56 4.14 3.40
C CYS A 57 23.67 3.44 2.62
N GLU A 58 23.51 2.14 2.48
CA GLU A 58 24.31 1.26 1.61
C GLU A 58 23.35 0.52 0.69
N ILE A 59 23.63 0.55 -0.61
CA ILE A 59 22.80 -0.06 -1.65
C ILE A 59 23.67 -1.02 -2.44
N LEU A 60 23.19 -2.25 -2.62
CA LEU A 60 23.81 -3.23 -3.48
C LEU A 60 22.88 -3.57 -4.64
N PRO A 61 23.22 -3.20 -5.88
CA PRO A 61 22.53 -3.64 -7.07
C PRO A 61 22.68 -5.16 -7.26
N LEU A 62 21.63 -5.83 -7.77
CA LEU A 62 21.62 -7.25 -8.05
C LEU A 62 21.40 -7.49 -9.55
N ASN A 63 22.07 -8.53 -10.08
CA ASN A 63 22.02 -8.84 -11.51
C ASN A 63 20.82 -9.73 -11.92
N GLY A 64 19.78 -9.79 -11.09
CA GLY A 64 18.57 -10.58 -11.37
C GLY A 64 18.66 -12.07 -11.05
N ASP A 65 19.75 -12.54 -10.44
CA ASP A 65 19.95 -13.95 -10.08
C ASP A 65 18.99 -14.44 -9.00
N ILE A 66 18.57 -13.55 -8.12
CA ILE A 66 17.68 -13.83 -7.00
C ILE A 66 16.28 -13.35 -7.35
N LYS A 67 15.29 -14.23 -7.23
CA LYS A 67 13.89 -13.92 -7.50
C LYS A 67 13.05 -13.95 -6.23
N ILE A 68 12.00 -13.14 -6.21
CA ILE A 68 10.99 -13.11 -5.16
C ILE A 68 9.59 -13.12 -5.78
N LYS A 69 8.60 -13.56 -5.02
CA LYS A 69 7.21 -13.50 -5.48
C LYS A 69 6.66 -12.09 -5.32
N SER A 70 6.04 -11.62 -6.40
CA SER A 70 5.44 -10.30 -6.51
C SER A 70 4.00 -10.39 -7.02
N THR A 71 3.29 -9.27 -7.08
CA THR A 71 1.91 -9.20 -7.58
C THR A 71 1.60 -7.85 -8.21
N ASP A 72 0.73 -7.87 -9.21
CA ASP A 72 0.05 -6.71 -9.77
C ASP A 72 -1.30 -6.40 -9.08
N MET A 73 -1.50 -6.94 -7.86
CA MET A 73 -2.75 -6.94 -7.09
C MET A 73 -3.88 -7.81 -7.68
N SER A 74 -3.60 -8.56 -8.75
CA SER A 74 -4.52 -9.53 -9.35
C SER A 74 -3.92 -10.93 -9.36
N ARG A 75 -2.72 -11.08 -9.90
CA ARG A 75 -2.00 -12.36 -10.01
C ARG A 75 -0.67 -12.31 -9.28
N ILE A 76 -0.16 -13.50 -8.92
CA ILE A 76 1.14 -13.68 -8.27
C ILE A 76 2.10 -14.30 -9.28
N PHE A 77 3.30 -13.72 -9.39
CA PHE A 77 4.36 -14.16 -10.29
C PHE A 77 5.75 -13.89 -9.70
N ASP A 78 6.78 -14.47 -10.29
CA ASP A 78 8.15 -14.32 -9.83
C ASP A 78 8.85 -13.18 -10.57
N LEU A 79 9.45 -12.26 -9.82
CA LEU A 79 10.28 -11.17 -10.34
C LEU A 79 11.69 -11.22 -9.76
N PRO A 80 12.69 -10.75 -10.52
CA PRO A 80 14.03 -10.60 -9.99
C PRO A 80 14.09 -9.49 -8.94
N LEU A 81 14.97 -9.63 -7.97
CA LEU A 81 15.37 -8.55 -7.08
C LEU A 81 16.34 -7.62 -7.82
N ASP A 82 16.01 -6.35 -7.88
CA ASP A 82 16.82 -5.33 -8.53
C ASP A 82 18.00 -4.90 -7.66
N ARG A 83 17.74 -4.70 -6.39
CA ARG A 83 18.72 -4.23 -5.41
C ARG A 83 18.25 -4.53 -3.98
N VAL A 84 19.20 -4.47 -3.08
CA VAL A 84 18.96 -4.49 -1.64
C VAL A 84 19.61 -3.28 -1.01
N SER A 85 19.06 -2.80 0.10
CA SER A 85 19.61 -1.66 0.81
C SER A 85 19.46 -1.76 2.31
N ARG A 86 20.34 -1.06 3.04
CA ARG A 86 20.22 -0.84 4.47
C ARG A 86 20.44 0.63 4.82
N HIS A 87 19.70 1.10 5.80
CA HIS A 87 19.69 2.47 6.28
C HIS A 87 19.87 2.51 7.80
N ARG A 88 20.30 3.62 8.37
CA ARG A 88 20.32 3.81 9.82
C ARG A 88 18.91 3.69 10.39
N ALA A 89 18.75 2.92 11.47
CA ALA A 89 17.46 2.71 12.08
C ALA A 89 16.93 3.97 12.79
N PRO A 90 15.62 4.26 12.69
CA PRO A 90 15.00 5.38 13.41
C PRO A 90 14.88 5.09 14.91
N SER A 91 14.49 6.11 15.68
CA SER A 91 14.30 6.00 17.14
C SER A 91 13.08 5.17 17.54
N MET A 92 12.11 4.96 16.63
CA MET A 92 10.89 4.21 16.88
C MET A 92 10.45 3.45 15.62
N PHE A 93 9.64 2.42 15.83
CA PHE A 93 9.03 1.59 14.79
C PHE A 93 7.52 1.52 14.98
N ILE A 94 6.82 1.18 13.91
CA ILE A 94 5.41 0.80 13.94
C ILE A 94 5.31 -0.73 13.81
N LYS A 95 4.66 -1.34 14.78
CA LYS A 95 4.37 -2.78 14.77
C LYS A 95 2.90 -2.97 14.46
N ILE A 96 2.61 -3.61 13.32
CA ILE A 96 1.26 -3.88 12.85
C ILE A 96 0.97 -5.37 12.98
N ARG A 97 -0.19 -5.72 13.56
CA ARG A 97 -0.68 -7.09 13.69
C ARG A 97 -1.94 -7.28 12.85
N TYR A 98 -1.97 -8.36 12.08
CA TYR A 98 -3.04 -8.68 11.15
C TYR A 98 -3.96 -9.79 11.66
N SER A 99 -5.13 -9.93 11.03
CA SER A 99 -6.16 -10.90 11.42
C SER A 99 -5.75 -12.37 11.26
N ASN A 100 -4.75 -12.66 10.42
CA ASN A 100 -4.14 -13.99 10.29
C ASN A 100 -3.16 -14.34 11.42
N GLY A 101 -2.90 -13.40 12.37
CA GLY A 101 -1.97 -13.57 13.47
C GLY A 101 -0.52 -13.18 13.16
N ARG A 102 -0.19 -12.82 11.92
CA ARG A 102 1.12 -12.28 11.52
C ARG A 102 1.31 -10.85 12.00
N LYS A 103 2.55 -10.42 12.05
CA LYS A 103 2.95 -9.06 12.42
C LYS A 103 4.12 -8.63 11.55
N ILE A 104 4.17 -7.36 11.21
CA ILE A 104 5.37 -6.70 10.64
C ILE A 104 5.83 -5.58 11.57
N ILE A 105 7.10 -5.23 11.45
CA ILE A 105 7.71 -4.10 12.14
C ILE A 105 8.41 -3.27 11.07
N VAL A 106 8.01 -2.02 10.95
CA VAL A 106 8.45 -1.11 9.88
C VAL A 106 8.74 0.28 10.42
N THR A 107 9.40 1.11 9.63
CA THR A 107 9.56 2.54 9.94
C THR A 107 8.21 3.26 9.91
N PRO A 108 8.02 4.38 10.62
CA PRO A 108 6.73 5.10 10.68
C PRO A 108 6.18 5.52 9.31
N GLU A 109 7.06 5.87 8.39
CA GLU A 109 6.76 6.37 7.04
C GLU A 109 6.57 5.24 6.02
N HIS A 110 6.84 3.99 6.40
CA HIS A 110 6.74 2.84 5.49
C HIS A 110 5.33 2.69 4.93
N PRO A 111 5.17 2.58 3.59
CA PRO A 111 3.85 2.51 2.97
C PRO A 111 3.20 1.15 3.21
N ILE A 112 1.95 1.19 3.64
CA ILE A 112 1.08 0.02 3.83
C ILE A 112 -0.06 0.09 2.82
N TYR A 113 -0.26 -0.97 2.05
CA TYR A 113 -1.40 -1.06 1.16
C TYR A 113 -2.71 -1.18 1.95
N ILE A 114 -3.64 -0.27 1.69
CA ILE A 114 -4.97 -0.29 2.30
C ILE A 114 -6.02 -0.34 1.19
N ALA A 115 -6.96 -1.27 1.32
CA ALA A 115 -8.08 -1.40 0.40
C ALA A 115 -9.28 -0.58 0.92
N LYS A 116 -9.60 0.50 0.18
CA LYS A 116 -10.82 1.31 0.35
C LYS A 116 -11.52 1.40 -1.00
N ASN A 117 -11.63 2.58 -1.60
CA ASN A 117 -12.16 2.78 -2.97
C ASN A 117 -11.16 2.36 -4.07
N GLY A 118 -10.39 1.33 -3.84
CA GLY A 118 -9.24 0.84 -4.58
C GLY A 118 -8.15 0.45 -3.60
N ILE A 119 -6.95 0.17 -4.10
CA ILE A 119 -5.77 -0.08 -3.26
C ILE A 119 -4.97 1.22 -3.23
N ALA A 120 -4.76 1.76 -2.04
CA ALA A 120 -3.97 2.97 -1.79
C ALA A 120 -2.82 2.68 -0.83
N CYS A 121 -1.72 3.41 -0.95
CA CYS A 121 -0.61 3.38 -0.01
C CYS A 121 -0.82 4.43 1.08
N VAL A 122 -0.64 4.03 2.33
CA VAL A 122 -0.76 4.91 3.51
C VAL A 122 0.46 4.67 4.39
N PRO A 123 1.12 5.71 4.93
CA PRO A 123 2.20 5.54 5.89
C PRO A 123 1.78 4.67 7.08
N ALA A 124 2.69 3.82 7.57
CA ALA A 124 2.40 2.88 8.65
C ALA A 124 1.89 3.57 9.94
N CYS A 125 2.35 4.79 10.22
CA CYS A 125 1.87 5.59 11.34
C CYS A 125 0.40 6.03 11.21
N ASN A 126 -0.13 6.08 9.99
CA ASN A 126 -1.52 6.46 9.70
C ASN A 126 -2.46 5.26 9.53
N ALA A 127 -1.93 4.03 9.54
CA ALA A 127 -2.72 2.80 9.46
C ALA A 127 -3.61 2.64 10.70
N LYS A 128 -4.87 2.25 10.51
CA LYS A 128 -5.87 2.16 11.60
C LYS A 128 -6.31 0.72 11.81
N VAL A 129 -6.68 0.42 13.05
CA VAL A 129 -7.34 -0.85 13.39
C VAL A 129 -8.65 -0.96 12.61
N GLY A 130 -8.82 -2.09 11.91
CA GLY A 130 -9.98 -2.33 11.05
C GLY A 130 -9.71 -2.13 9.57
N ASP A 131 -8.67 -1.41 9.18
CA ASP A 131 -8.29 -1.26 7.78
C ASP A 131 -8.02 -2.63 7.14
N LEU A 132 -8.36 -2.75 5.86
CA LEU A 132 -8.16 -3.96 5.06
C LEU A 132 -6.88 -3.84 4.24
N VAL A 133 -6.05 -4.88 4.29
CA VAL A 133 -4.78 -4.95 3.55
C VAL A 133 -4.80 -6.13 2.59
N PRO A 134 -4.22 -6.02 1.38
CA PRO A 134 -4.11 -7.13 0.45
C PRO A 134 -3.18 -8.22 0.99
N ALA A 135 -3.53 -9.46 0.70
CA ALA A 135 -2.79 -10.65 1.10
C ALA A 135 -2.99 -11.76 0.05
N PRO A 136 -2.05 -12.68 -0.11
CA PRO A 136 -2.20 -13.79 -1.06
C PRO A 136 -3.33 -14.73 -0.62
N ARG A 137 -4.09 -15.22 -1.58
CA ARG A 137 -5.11 -16.27 -1.42
C ARG A 137 -4.51 -17.65 -1.62
N LEU A 138 -3.59 -17.74 -2.54
CA LEU A 138 -2.79 -18.90 -2.86
C LEU A 138 -1.34 -18.44 -3.08
N HIS A 139 -0.38 -19.23 -2.66
CA HIS A 139 1.03 -18.99 -2.98
C HIS A 139 1.47 -20.07 -3.98
N PRO A 140 1.87 -19.73 -5.21
CA PRO A 140 2.25 -20.74 -6.19
C PRO A 140 3.39 -21.63 -5.70
N ILE A 141 3.26 -22.94 -5.88
CA ILE A 141 4.29 -23.92 -5.49
C ILE A 141 5.38 -23.94 -6.56
N ILE A 142 6.61 -24.08 -6.10
CA ILE A 142 7.78 -24.26 -6.95
C ILE A 142 8.22 -25.70 -6.78
N ASP A 143 8.03 -26.51 -7.80
CA ASP A 143 8.58 -27.86 -7.83
C ASP A 143 10.07 -27.78 -8.19
N ASN A 144 10.91 -27.51 -7.21
CA ASN A 144 12.37 -27.46 -7.34
C ASN A 144 13.03 -28.27 -6.24
N SER A 145 12.65 -29.55 -6.14
CA SER A 145 13.19 -30.47 -5.13
C SER A 145 14.71 -30.61 -5.25
N LYS A 146 15.43 -30.00 -4.31
CA LYS A 146 16.89 -30.08 -4.23
C LYS A 146 17.33 -31.48 -3.84
N HIS A 147 18.50 -31.89 -4.31
CA HIS A 147 19.14 -33.13 -3.86
C HIS A 147 19.58 -33.00 -2.40
N LEU A 148 19.31 -34.04 -1.64
CA LEU A 148 19.71 -34.15 -0.23
C LEU A 148 21.19 -34.53 -0.10
N ILE A 149 21.83 -33.97 0.93
CA ILE A 149 23.25 -34.22 1.22
C ILE A 149 23.43 -35.66 1.66
N GLN A 150 24.28 -36.40 0.96
CA GLN A 150 24.64 -37.75 1.33
C GLN A 150 25.77 -37.69 2.34
N VAL A 151 25.62 -38.39 3.48
CA VAL A 151 26.60 -38.40 4.57
C VAL A 151 27.31 -39.71 4.59
N SER A 152 28.66 -39.72 4.59
CA SER A 152 29.47 -40.91 4.66
C SER A 152 29.51 -41.52 6.07
N ARG A 153 29.69 -42.84 6.17
CA ARG A 153 29.97 -43.51 7.45
C ARG A 153 31.31 -43.05 8.02
N LEU A 154 31.37 -42.84 9.33
CA LEU A 154 32.61 -42.45 10.02
C LEU A 154 33.47 -43.69 10.36
N HIS A 155 32.80 -44.83 10.65
CA HIS A 155 33.47 -46.05 11.07
C HIS A 155 32.91 -47.27 10.33
N PRO A 156 33.72 -48.31 10.02
CA PRO A 156 33.28 -49.54 9.36
C PRO A 156 32.17 -50.29 10.10
N GLY A 157 32.06 -50.13 11.43
CA GLY A 157 31.03 -50.77 12.26
C GLY A 157 29.66 -50.09 12.27
N GLU A 158 29.51 -48.92 11.64
CA GLU A 158 28.20 -48.30 11.52
C GLU A 158 27.30 -49.09 10.56
N LYS A 159 26.01 -49.26 10.92
CA LYS A 159 25.03 -49.90 10.05
C LYS A 159 24.97 -49.20 8.69
N SER A 160 24.97 -50.02 7.62
CA SER A 160 24.74 -49.48 6.28
C SER A 160 23.25 -49.12 6.15
N LEU A 161 22.95 -47.81 6.00
CA LEU A 161 21.62 -47.29 5.78
C LEU A 161 21.48 -46.83 4.34
N LYS A 162 20.27 -46.88 3.83
CA LYS A 162 19.90 -46.21 2.59
C LYS A 162 19.50 -44.76 2.92
N PHE A 163 19.80 -43.82 2.04
CA PHE A 163 19.34 -42.45 2.22
C PHE A 163 18.63 -41.96 0.95
N PRO A 164 17.46 -41.35 1.07
CA PRO A 164 16.78 -40.75 -0.06
C PRO A 164 17.65 -39.66 -0.71
N GLU A 165 17.62 -39.56 -2.03
CA GLU A 165 18.33 -38.49 -2.78
C GLU A 165 17.52 -37.18 -2.82
N LYS A 166 16.20 -37.29 -2.73
CA LYS A 166 15.25 -36.16 -2.72
C LYS A 166 14.16 -36.42 -1.67
N ILE A 167 13.40 -35.38 -1.35
CA ILE A 167 12.22 -35.53 -0.52
C ILE A 167 11.15 -36.24 -1.36
N ASP A 168 10.79 -37.44 -0.93
CA ASP A 168 9.73 -38.27 -1.49
C ASP A 168 8.50 -38.32 -0.55
N PRO A 169 7.38 -38.94 -0.93
CA PRO A 169 6.21 -39.05 -0.10
C PRO A 169 6.44 -39.74 1.25
N ALA A 170 7.27 -40.75 1.30
CA ALA A 170 7.60 -41.51 2.52
C ALA A 170 8.39 -40.64 3.50
N LEU A 171 9.47 -40.00 3.04
CA LEU A 171 10.27 -39.07 3.84
C LEU A 171 9.43 -37.87 4.32
N SER A 172 8.54 -37.36 3.47
CA SER A 172 7.64 -36.26 3.84
C SER A 172 6.74 -36.60 5.01
N LYS A 173 6.16 -37.81 5.04
CA LYS A 173 5.39 -38.32 6.19
C LYS A 173 6.25 -38.45 7.43
N ILE A 174 7.44 -39.04 7.31
CA ILE A 174 8.41 -39.17 8.42
C ILE A 174 8.71 -37.79 9.01
N LEU A 175 9.00 -36.78 8.17
CA LEU A 175 9.24 -35.40 8.61
C LEU A 175 8.02 -34.84 9.35
N GLY A 176 6.81 -35.05 8.83
CA GLY A 176 5.56 -34.61 9.46
C GLY A 176 5.36 -35.20 10.86
N TYR A 177 5.57 -36.50 11.02
CA TYR A 177 5.46 -37.18 12.30
C TYR A 177 6.57 -36.75 13.29
N LEU A 178 7.80 -36.59 12.82
CA LEU A 178 8.91 -36.16 13.67
C LEU A 178 8.79 -34.68 14.09
N LEU A 179 8.19 -33.82 13.30
CA LEU A 179 7.93 -32.42 13.68
C LEU A 179 7.00 -32.32 14.89
N THR A 180 6.03 -33.22 15.00
CA THR A 180 5.02 -33.19 16.06
C THR A 180 5.50 -33.98 17.30
N GLU A 181 5.71 -35.27 17.16
CA GLU A 181 5.92 -36.20 18.24
C GLU A 181 7.37 -36.78 18.31
N GLY A 182 8.25 -36.23 17.44
CA GLY A 182 9.64 -36.66 17.35
C GLY A 182 10.58 -35.95 18.31
N HIS A 183 11.61 -36.68 18.78
CA HIS A 183 12.69 -36.12 19.55
C HIS A 183 14.04 -36.67 19.06
N PHE A 184 15.08 -35.87 19.19
CA PHE A 184 16.44 -36.17 18.78
C PHE A 184 17.35 -36.18 20.02
N TYR A 185 18.05 -37.28 20.27
CA TYR A 185 18.88 -37.42 21.44
C TYR A 185 20.35 -37.64 21.05
N ARG A 186 21.24 -36.86 21.67
CA ARG A 186 22.69 -36.85 21.47
C ARG A 186 23.40 -37.16 22.78
N GLY A 187 23.17 -38.32 23.33
CA GLY A 187 23.83 -38.73 24.55
C GLY A 187 24.70 -39.99 24.33
N SER A 188 24.66 -40.91 25.27
CA SER A 188 25.31 -42.21 25.17
C SER A 188 24.80 -43.08 24.01
N SER A 189 23.56 -42.84 23.58
CA SER A 189 22.97 -43.42 22.36
C SER A 189 22.53 -42.28 21.43
N HIS A 190 23.00 -42.25 20.19
CA HIS A 190 22.51 -41.33 19.17
C HIS A 190 21.22 -41.89 18.59
N GLU A 191 20.09 -41.27 18.87
CA GLU A 191 18.79 -41.83 18.49
C GLU A 191 17.80 -40.79 18.04
N ILE A 192 16.89 -41.19 17.16
CA ILE A 192 15.66 -40.48 16.80
C ILE A 192 14.53 -41.26 17.44
N GLY A 193 13.78 -40.58 18.30
CA GLY A 193 12.61 -41.16 18.98
C GLY A 193 11.31 -40.60 18.44
N PHE A 194 10.28 -41.42 18.40
CA PHE A 194 8.93 -41.06 18.04
C PHE A 194 7.94 -41.64 19.06
N THR A 195 7.11 -40.82 19.66
CA THR A 195 6.25 -41.21 20.78
C THR A 195 4.78 -41.01 20.42
N ASN A 196 3.94 -42.04 20.48
CA ASN A 196 2.50 -41.93 20.22
C ASN A 196 1.72 -43.01 21.01
N LYS A 197 0.38 -42.82 21.10
CA LYS A 197 -0.56 -43.81 21.65
C LYS A 197 -1.27 -44.63 20.60
N ASN A 198 -1.30 -44.17 19.35
CA ASN A 198 -2.04 -44.80 18.28
C ASN A 198 -1.15 -45.84 17.56
N GLU A 199 -1.50 -47.14 17.72
CA GLU A 199 -0.77 -48.24 17.11
C GLU A 199 -0.70 -48.16 15.57
N ALA A 200 -1.72 -47.66 14.89
CA ALA A 200 -1.70 -47.51 13.44
C ALA A 200 -0.60 -46.52 13.00
N ILE A 201 -0.48 -45.37 13.71
CA ILE A 201 0.55 -44.36 13.44
C ILE A 201 1.96 -44.92 13.77
N LEU A 202 2.12 -45.66 14.86
CA LEU A 202 3.36 -46.30 15.24
C LEU A 202 3.83 -47.30 14.20
N ASN A 203 2.89 -48.15 13.70
CA ASN A 203 3.22 -49.14 12.66
C ASN A 203 3.53 -48.49 11.34
N GLU A 204 2.82 -47.43 10.94
CA GLU A 204 3.12 -46.62 9.73
C GLU A 204 4.50 -45.99 9.84
N MET A 205 4.83 -45.35 10.96
CA MET A 205 6.14 -44.73 11.17
C MET A 205 7.26 -45.77 11.13
N SER A 206 7.08 -46.95 11.74
CA SER A 206 8.06 -48.03 11.70
C SER A 206 8.29 -48.58 10.27
N ALA A 207 7.20 -48.74 9.51
CA ALA A 207 7.26 -49.18 8.10
C ALA A 207 7.99 -48.16 7.22
N LEU A 208 7.62 -46.88 7.32
CA LEU A 208 8.24 -45.78 6.58
C LEU A 208 9.77 -45.66 6.87
N MET A 209 10.15 -45.77 8.13
CA MET A 209 11.60 -45.73 8.53
C MET A 209 12.39 -46.93 8.00
N ASN A 210 11.76 -48.11 7.97
CA ASN A 210 12.38 -49.29 7.38
C ASN A 210 12.47 -49.17 5.85
N GLU A 211 11.46 -48.69 5.19
CA GLU A 211 11.43 -48.50 3.73
C GLU A 211 12.47 -47.45 3.28
N SER A 212 12.48 -46.28 3.91
CA SER A 212 13.32 -45.15 3.50
C SER A 212 14.79 -45.33 3.92
N PHE A 213 15.04 -45.91 5.09
CA PHE A 213 16.40 -45.96 5.66
C PHE A 213 16.94 -47.38 5.92
N GLY A 214 16.09 -48.42 5.87
CA GLY A 214 16.46 -49.77 6.22
C GLY A 214 16.75 -49.95 7.73
N ILE A 215 16.05 -49.16 8.59
CA ILE A 215 16.24 -49.22 10.05
C ILE A 215 14.99 -49.69 10.76
N GLU A 216 15.15 -50.66 11.66
CA GLU A 216 14.08 -51.16 12.51
C GLU A 216 13.99 -50.39 13.82
N ALA A 217 12.78 -50.20 14.33
CA ALA A 217 12.49 -49.56 15.59
C ALA A 217 12.66 -50.48 16.79
N SER A 218 13.34 -50.01 17.83
CA SER A 218 13.21 -50.55 19.18
C SER A 218 11.99 -49.95 19.88
N ARG A 219 11.08 -50.76 20.39
CA ARG A 219 9.85 -50.29 21.07
C ARG A 219 10.07 -50.26 22.58
N SER A 220 9.64 -49.16 23.20
CA SER A 220 9.58 -48.99 24.65
C SER A 220 8.20 -48.47 25.04
N GLN A 221 7.53 -49.18 25.92
CA GLN A 221 6.18 -48.82 26.39
C GLN A 221 6.24 -48.29 27.83
N ARG A 222 5.58 -47.16 28.09
CA ARG A 222 5.39 -46.63 29.44
C ARG A 222 4.14 -47.19 30.10
N CYS A 223 4.07 -47.08 31.42
CA CYS A 223 2.95 -47.55 32.23
C CYS A 223 1.57 -46.87 31.89
N ASP A 224 1.59 -45.69 31.24
CA ASP A 224 0.45 -44.93 30.80
C ASP A 224 -0.05 -45.30 29.38
N GLY A 225 0.48 -46.40 28.82
CA GLY A 225 0.13 -46.88 27.49
C GLY A 225 0.76 -46.16 26.32
N VAL A 226 1.63 -45.20 26.59
CA VAL A 226 2.39 -44.47 25.58
C VAL A 226 3.55 -45.35 25.09
N VAL A 227 3.67 -45.49 23.76
CA VAL A 227 4.76 -46.23 23.12
C VAL A 227 5.74 -45.29 22.47
N THR A 228 7.04 -45.51 22.69
CA THR A 228 8.14 -44.80 22.02
C THR A 228 8.86 -45.75 21.09
N LEU A 229 8.91 -45.39 19.81
CA LEU A 229 9.80 -46.01 18.83
C LEU A 229 11.16 -45.32 18.88
N ARG A 230 12.24 -46.09 18.98
CA ARG A 230 13.63 -45.58 19.03
C ARG A 230 14.40 -46.12 17.85
N PHE A 231 14.93 -45.20 17.02
CA PHE A 231 15.78 -45.51 15.87
C PHE A 231 17.23 -45.15 16.24
N ILE A 232 18.02 -46.13 16.61
CA ILE A 232 19.36 -45.91 17.17
C ILE A 232 20.39 -46.00 16.05
N SER A 233 20.92 -44.86 15.61
CA SER A 233 21.96 -44.76 14.60
C SER A 233 22.60 -43.39 14.56
N THR A 234 23.91 -43.33 14.77
CA THR A 234 24.74 -42.12 14.61
C THR A 234 24.71 -41.60 13.18
N HIS A 235 24.76 -42.51 12.20
CA HIS A 235 24.75 -42.19 10.78
C HIS A 235 23.45 -41.54 10.35
N LEU A 236 22.30 -42.07 10.82
CA LEU A 236 20.99 -41.51 10.57
C LEU A 236 20.84 -40.11 11.19
N LEU A 237 21.21 -39.94 12.46
CA LEU A 237 21.12 -38.65 13.14
C LEU A 237 21.93 -37.57 12.42
N ARG A 238 23.17 -37.88 12.02
CA ARG A 238 24.03 -36.97 11.26
C ARG A 238 23.44 -36.60 9.89
N TRP A 239 22.77 -37.53 9.22
CA TRP A 239 22.10 -37.26 7.98
C TRP A 239 20.93 -36.28 8.18
N PHE A 240 20.13 -36.46 9.25
CA PHE A 240 19.09 -35.51 9.62
C PHE A 240 19.67 -34.14 9.99
N GLU A 241 20.82 -34.10 10.67
CA GLU A 241 21.51 -32.86 11.03
C GLU A 241 21.99 -32.07 9.81
N ALA A 242 22.48 -32.76 8.81
CA ALA A 242 22.98 -32.16 7.58
C ALA A 242 21.83 -31.62 6.68
N ASN A 243 20.70 -32.32 6.67
CA ASN A 243 19.59 -31.98 5.75
C ASN A 243 18.45 -31.21 6.40
N PHE A 244 18.20 -31.37 7.70
CA PHE A 244 17.03 -30.80 8.39
C PHE A 244 17.40 -30.22 9.77
N PRO A 245 18.41 -29.34 9.86
CA PRO A 245 18.92 -28.82 11.13
C PRO A 245 17.84 -28.01 11.91
N GLU A 246 16.81 -27.46 11.23
CA GLU A 246 15.75 -26.71 11.85
C GLU A 246 14.83 -27.56 12.73
N MET A 247 14.65 -28.84 12.38
CA MET A 247 13.80 -29.78 13.11
C MET A 247 14.45 -30.26 14.42
N ILE A 248 15.77 -30.34 14.45
CA ILE A 248 16.54 -30.91 15.59
C ILE A 248 16.53 -29.93 16.78
N LYS A 249 16.31 -28.66 16.51
CA LYS A 249 16.15 -27.65 17.56
C LYS A 249 14.94 -27.98 18.44
N THR A 250 15.08 -27.82 19.75
CA THR A 250 14.07 -28.24 20.72
C THR A 250 13.08 -27.13 21.05
N GLY A 251 11.85 -27.50 21.39
CA GLY A 251 10.83 -26.63 21.93
C GLY A 251 10.52 -25.42 21.05
N ARG A 252 10.66 -24.21 21.60
CA ARG A 252 10.29 -22.95 20.94
C ARG A 252 11.15 -22.57 19.73
N LYS A 253 12.30 -23.23 19.54
CA LYS A 253 13.24 -22.95 18.44
C LYS A 253 13.04 -23.86 17.23
N ARG A 254 12.16 -24.87 17.33
CA ARG A 254 11.87 -25.81 16.23
C ARG A 254 11.21 -25.08 15.08
N ARG A 255 11.66 -25.36 13.86
CA ARG A 255 11.10 -24.83 12.62
C ARG A 255 10.85 -25.96 11.61
N MET A 256 10.04 -25.68 10.59
CA MET A 256 9.90 -26.54 9.42
C MET A 256 11.21 -26.56 8.63
N PRO A 257 11.61 -27.73 8.09
CA PRO A 257 12.76 -27.75 7.17
C PRO A 257 12.54 -26.86 5.95
N VAL A 258 13.53 -26.05 5.62
CA VAL A 258 13.45 -25.15 4.44
C VAL A 258 13.22 -25.96 3.16
N ALA A 259 13.84 -27.15 3.04
CA ALA A 259 13.72 -28.00 1.88
C ALA A 259 12.27 -28.41 1.54
N ILE A 260 11.35 -28.42 2.51
CA ILE A 260 9.96 -28.79 2.27
C ILE A 260 9.18 -27.69 1.52
N PHE A 261 9.58 -26.42 1.63
CA PHE A 261 9.00 -25.32 0.86
C PHE A 261 9.36 -25.36 -0.63
N GLN A 262 10.36 -26.20 -0.97
CA GLN A 262 10.82 -26.44 -2.33
C GLN A 262 10.33 -27.80 -2.89
N ALA A 263 9.61 -28.57 -2.08
CA ALA A 263 9.13 -29.89 -2.44
C ALA A 263 7.85 -29.82 -3.31
N THR A 264 7.48 -30.96 -3.91
CA THR A 264 6.27 -31.12 -4.71
C THR A 264 5.02 -30.90 -3.87
N THR A 265 3.90 -30.54 -4.52
CA THR A 265 2.59 -30.42 -3.88
C THR A 265 2.21 -31.69 -3.10
N GLU A 266 2.52 -32.86 -3.64
CA GLU A 266 2.22 -34.16 -3.02
C GLU A 266 3.02 -34.33 -1.73
N ASN A 267 4.30 -33.99 -1.74
CA ASN A 267 5.17 -34.08 -0.57
C ASN A 267 4.72 -33.13 0.54
N ILE A 268 4.31 -31.90 0.20
CA ILE A 268 3.74 -30.95 1.17
C ILE A 268 2.44 -31.48 1.77
N LYS A 269 1.54 -32.05 0.96
CA LYS A 269 0.31 -32.70 1.42
C LYS A 269 0.63 -33.83 2.42
N ASN A 270 1.50 -34.74 2.08
CA ASN A 270 1.88 -35.87 2.93
C ASN A 270 2.47 -35.42 4.28
N LEU A 271 3.33 -34.42 4.29
CA LEU A 271 3.85 -33.82 5.52
C LEU A 271 2.75 -33.23 6.39
N LEU A 272 1.87 -32.42 5.80
CA LEU A 272 0.78 -31.77 6.55
C LEU A 272 -0.22 -32.78 7.11
N ILE A 273 -0.51 -33.86 6.37
CA ILE A 273 -1.36 -34.96 6.82
C ILE A 273 -0.73 -35.65 8.02
N ALA A 274 0.53 -36.08 7.92
CA ALA A 274 1.23 -36.74 9.02
C ALA A 274 1.34 -35.86 10.27
N ALA A 275 1.66 -34.59 10.08
CA ALA A 275 1.68 -33.62 11.18
C ALA A 275 0.30 -33.43 11.82
N PHE A 276 -0.79 -33.44 11.04
CA PHE A 276 -2.14 -33.33 11.59
C PHE A 276 -2.56 -34.59 12.35
N LEU A 277 -2.18 -35.75 11.88
CA LEU A 277 -2.43 -37.02 12.59
C LEU A 277 -1.73 -37.03 13.97
N GLY A 278 -0.53 -36.42 14.08
CA GLY A 278 0.15 -36.19 15.35
C GLY A 278 -0.57 -35.11 16.20
N ASP A 279 -0.19 -33.87 16.05
CA ASP A 279 -0.61 -32.72 16.88
C ASP A 279 -1.90 -32.04 16.45
N GLY A 280 -2.57 -32.49 15.38
CA GLY A 280 -3.83 -31.93 14.94
C GLY A 280 -4.97 -32.17 15.91
N CYS A 281 -5.83 -31.18 16.08
CA CYS A 281 -7.05 -31.27 16.89
C CYS A 281 -8.28 -30.83 16.12
N VAL A 282 -9.38 -31.54 16.34
CA VAL A 282 -10.69 -31.26 15.77
C VAL A 282 -11.69 -31.09 16.92
N HIS A 283 -12.17 -29.88 17.10
CA HIS A 283 -13.23 -29.51 18.04
C HIS A 283 -14.56 -29.40 17.29
N SER A 284 -15.66 -29.16 18.00
CA SER A 284 -17.00 -29.08 17.41
C SER A 284 -17.13 -28.07 16.25
N THR A 285 -16.32 -27.02 16.21
CA THR A 285 -16.41 -25.94 15.21
C THR A 285 -15.04 -25.49 14.68
N SER A 286 -13.95 -26.12 15.06
CA SER A 286 -12.60 -25.69 14.68
C SER A 286 -11.66 -26.85 14.43
N VAL A 287 -10.78 -26.65 13.46
CA VAL A 287 -9.71 -27.54 13.07
C VAL A 287 -8.40 -26.81 13.22
N ALA A 288 -7.44 -27.39 13.91
CA ALA A 288 -6.18 -26.71 14.20
C ALA A 288 -5.00 -27.66 14.37
N TYR A 289 -3.78 -27.13 14.11
CA TYR A 289 -2.52 -27.66 14.63
C TYR A 289 -2.15 -26.92 15.92
N SER A 290 -1.40 -27.54 16.81
CA SER A 290 -0.88 -26.90 18.03
C SER A 290 0.63 -27.06 18.12
N THR A 291 1.33 -25.98 18.53
CA THR A 291 2.79 -26.03 18.76
C THR A 291 3.23 -24.96 19.75
N VAL A 292 4.32 -25.24 20.48
CA VAL A 292 4.95 -24.26 21.37
C VAL A 292 5.91 -23.30 20.64
N SER A 293 6.30 -23.63 19.39
CA SER A 293 7.13 -22.80 18.56
C SER A 293 6.31 -21.85 17.72
N ARG A 294 6.54 -20.54 17.89
CA ARG A 294 5.90 -19.53 17.05
C ARG A 294 6.35 -19.65 15.60
N GLY A 295 7.66 -19.85 15.36
CA GLY A 295 8.20 -20.01 14.02
C GLY A 295 7.61 -21.22 13.30
N LEU A 296 7.47 -22.35 13.98
CA LEU A 296 6.83 -23.54 13.41
C LEU A 296 5.33 -23.30 13.11
N ALA A 297 4.64 -22.50 13.94
CA ALA A 297 3.26 -22.12 13.67
C ALA A 297 3.15 -21.26 12.40
N GLU A 298 4.10 -20.35 12.21
CA GLU A 298 4.20 -19.51 11.02
C GLU A 298 4.53 -20.36 9.77
N ASP A 299 5.41 -21.35 9.90
CA ASP A 299 5.74 -22.28 8.84
C ASP A 299 4.55 -23.16 8.41
N TYR A 300 3.78 -23.69 9.34
CA TYR A 300 2.53 -24.42 9.04
C TYR A 300 1.54 -23.56 8.28
N GLN A 301 1.40 -22.29 8.69
CA GLN A 301 0.48 -21.36 8.03
C GLN A 301 0.91 -21.12 6.58
N ASP A 302 2.21 -20.97 6.33
CA ASP A 302 2.73 -20.74 4.98
C ASP A 302 2.58 -21.99 4.10
N LEU A 303 2.83 -23.20 4.62
CA LEU A 303 2.59 -24.45 3.88
C LEU A 303 1.11 -24.65 3.54
N LEU A 304 0.21 -24.34 4.47
CA LEU A 304 -1.24 -24.38 4.20
C LEU A 304 -1.62 -23.39 3.10
N LEU A 305 -1.00 -22.21 3.09
CA LEU A 305 -1.23 -21.19 2.06
C LEU A 305 -0.73 -21.63 0.69
N LEU A 306 0.36 -22.40 0.61
CA LEU A 306 0.81 -23.02 -0.65
C LEU A 306 -0.27 -23.93 -1.27
N LEU A 307 -1.11 -24.55 -0.45
CA LEU A 307 -2.24 -25.40 -0.89
C LEU A 307 -3.56 -24.58 -1.00
N GLY A 308 -3.52 -23.25 -0.87
CA GLY A 308 -4.71 -22.40 -0.90
C GLY A 308 -5.64 -22.59 0.30
N ILE A 309 -5.11 -23.10 1.42
CA ILE A 309 -5.83 -23.32 2.68
C ILE A 309 -5.54 -22.15 3.62
N SER A 310 -6.56 -21.36 3.87
CA SER A 310 -6.46 -20.18 4.74
C SER A 310 -6.45 -20.59 6.21
N SER A 311 -5.54 -20.02 6.99
CA SER A 311 -5.42 -20.26 8.42
C SER A 311 -5.08 -18.99 9.20
N ARG A 312 -5.25 -19.04 10.50
CA ARG A 312 -4.85 -17.97 11.42
C ARG A 312 -4.07 -18.54 12.61
N ILE A 313 -3.09 -17.78 13.09
CA ILE A 313 -2.36 -18.12 14.31
C ILE A 313 -3.07 -17.48 15.51
N ALA A 314 -3.48 -18.28 16.47
CA ALA A 314 -4.04 -17.87 17.73
C ALA A 314 -3.11 -18.28 18.88
N VAL A 315 -3.06 -17.48 19.95
CA VAL A 315 -2.27 -17.78 21.14
C VAL A 315 -3.17 -18.48 22.16
N ASP A 316 -2.80 -19.68 22.55
CA ASP A 316 -3.38 -20.38 23.69
C ASP A 316 -2.59 -19.99 24.96
N ARG A 317 -3.16 -19.08 25.73
CA ARG A 317 -2.51 -18.56 26.95
C ARG A 317 -2.39 -19.63 28.04
N ASN A 318 -3.35 -20.56 28.12
CA ASN A 318 -3.36 -21.61 29.15
C ASN A 318 -2.28 -22.65 28.89
N ALA A 319 -2.09 -23.05 27.63
CA ALA A 319 -1.06 -24.01 27.23
C ALA A 319 0.28 -23.35 26.89
N ASN A 320 0.37 -22.00 26.89
CA ASN A 320 1.53 -21.25 26.41
C ASN A 320 1.99 -21.73 25.02
N ALA A 321 1.04 -21.96 24.13
CA ALA A 321 1.20 -22.55 22.81
C ALA A 321 0.55 -21.70 21.72
N PHE A 322 0.84 -22.00 20.48
CA PHE A 322 0.24 -21.40 19.30
C PHE A 322 -0.66 -22.41 18.61
N LYS A 323 -1.88 -21.99 18.28
CA LYS A 323 -2.84 -22.78 17.50
C LYS A 323 -2.96 -22.20 16.10
N ILE A 324 -2.72 -23.02 15.09
CA ILE A 324 -2.91 -22.70 13.68
C ILE A 324 -4.32 -23.19 13.31
N CYS A 325 -5.30 -22.28 13.44
CA CYS A 325 -6.70 -22.58 13.18
C CYS A 325 -6.99 -22.46 11.68
N ILE A 326 -7.46 -23.52 11.06
CA ILE A 326 -7.94 -23.52 9.69
C ILE A 326 -9.25 -22.74 9.62
N MET A 327 -9.39 -21.89 8.61
CA MET A 327 -10.56 -21.04 8.47
C MET A 327 -11.74 -21.85 7.91
N GLY A 328 -12.97 -21.49 8.30
CA GLY A 328 -14.17 -22.24 7.97
C GLY A 328 -14.42 -22.44 6.47
N ASP A 329 -14.09 -21.46 5.65
CA ASP A 329 -14.13 -21.52 4.18
C ASP A 329 -13.14 -22.54 3.58
N SER A 330 -12.04 -22.80 4.29
CA SER A 330 -10.99 -23.73 3.89
C SER A 330 -11.15 -25.15 4.46
N HIS A 331 -12.17 -25.43 5.30
CA HIS A 331 -12.36 -26.75 5.88
C HIS A 331 -12.56 -27.83 4.81
N LYS A 332 -13.36 -27.55 3.77
CA LYS A 332 -13.57 -28.49 2.67
C LYS A 332 -12.28 -28.78 1.90
N LYS A 333 -11.48 -27.76 1.59
CA LYS A 333 -10.19 -27.93 0.93
C LYS A 333 -9.24 -28.74 1.81
N PHE A 334 -9.25 -28.51 3.12
CA PHE A 334 -8.43 -29.27 4.04
C PHE A 334 -8.88 -30.74 4.16
N GLU A 335 -10.19 -31.01 4.18
CA GLU A 335 -10.74 -32.38 4.16
C GLU A 335 -10.32 -33.14 2.89
N GLN A 336 -10.31 -32.47 1.73
CA GLN A 336 -9.88 -33.08 0.46
C GLN A 336 -8.48 -33.67 0.51
N LEU A 337 -7.56 -33.13 1.30
CA LEU A 337 -6.21 -33.70 1.48
C LEU A 337 -6.26 -35.16 1.97
N PHE A 338 -7.27 -35.53 2.78
CA PHE A 338 -7.42 -36.85 3.36
C PHE A 338 -8.24 -37.79 2.50
N ILE A 339 -9.08 -37.29 1.59
CA ILE A 339 -9.89 -38.10 0.68
C ILE A 339 -9.00 -38.66 -0.43
N GLU A 340 -8.05 -37.89 -0.92
CA GLU A 340 -7.08 -38.26 -1.95
C GLU A 340 -6.05 -39.29 -1.44
N SER A 341 -5.89 -39.42 -0.12
CA SER A 341 -4.99 -40.34 0.56
C SER A 341 -5.85 -41.35 1.35
N ASP A 342 -5.52 -42.63 1.32
CA ASP A 342 -6.28 -43.76 1.93
C ASP A 342 -6.43 -43.73 3.47
N TYR A 343 -6.40 -42.56 4.10
CA TYR A 343 -6.51 -42.35 5.54
C TYR A 343 -7.94 -42.46 6.10
N LYS A 344 -8.72 -43.43 5.66
CA LYS A 344 -10.16 -43.56 6.04
C LYS A 344 -10.46 -43.94 7.49
N VAL A 345 -9.44 -44.30 8.28
CA VAL A 345 -9.62 -45.05 9.54
C VAL A 345 -9.42 -44.22 10.82
N TYR A 346 -9.08 -42.95 10.75
CA TYR A 346 -8.77 -42.15 11.95
C TYR A 346 -9.94 -41.34 12.46
N GLU A 347 -10.24 -41.43 13.75
CA GLU A 347 -11.31 -40.70 14.44
C GLU A 347 -11.25 -39.18 14.19
N LYS A 348 -10.05 -38.62 14.10
CA LYS A 348 -9.85 -37.18 13.77
C LYS A 348 -10.43 -36.82 12.41
N ILE A 349 -10.30 -37.70 11.42
CA ILE A 349 -10.79 -37.50 10.05
C ILE A 349 -12.33 -37.65 10.03
N GLU A 350 -12.90 -38.60 10.75
CA GLU A 350 -14.34 -38.73 10.89
C GLU A 350 -14.98 -37.51 11.56
N ARG A 351 -14.32 -36.94 12.57
CA ARG A 351 -14.75 -35.66 13.18
C ARG A 351 -14.67 -34.52 12.20
N LEU A 352 -13.60 -34.45 11.37
CA LEU A 352 -13.43 -33.43 10.33
C LEU A 352 -14.60 -33.50 9.32
N LYS A 353 -14.93 -34.68 8.80
CA LYS A 353 -16.06 -34.91 7.88
C LYS A 353 -17.40 -34.46 8.48
N ARG A 354 -17.62 -34.66 9.78
CA ARG A 354 -18.84 -34.18 10.47
C ARG A 354 -18.93 -32.66 10.51
N ILE A 355 -17.80 -31.96 10.66
CA ILE A 355 -17.78 -30.48 10.65
C ILE A 355 -18.05 -29.96 9.25
N THR A 356 -17.43 -30.51 8.23
CA THR A 356 -17.58 -30.08 6.84
C THR A 356 -18.96 -30.38 6.25
N SER A 357 -19.61 -31.48 6.69
CA SER A 357 -20.98 -31.85 6.28
C SER A 357 -22.05 -31.06 7.04
N SER A 358 -21.76 -30.48 8.19
CA SER A 358 -22.73 -29.68 8.91
C SER A 358 -22.88 -28.32 8.21
N SER A 359 -24.09 -27.99 7.73
CA SER A 359 -24.47 -26.72 7.11
C SER A 359 -24.28 -25.47 8.01
N ARG A 360 -23.87 -25.69 9.25
CA ARG A 360 -23.41 -24.69 10.22
C ARG A 360 -21.89 -24.41 10.15
N SER A 361 -21.16 -24.88 9.12
CA SER A 361 -19.81 -24.38 8.87
C SER A 361 -19.94 -22.86 8.72
N SER A 362 -19.70 -22.19 9.81
CA SER A 362 -20.00 -20.79 9.98
C SER A 362 -19.31 -20.03 8.86
N ILE A 363 -20.09 -19.47 7.97
CA ILE A 363 -19.76 -18.35 7.10
C ILE A 363 -19.24 -17.21 8.02
N ARG A 364 -18.04 -17.35 8.53
CA ARG A 364 -17.39 -16.34 9.33
C ARG A 364 -16.33 -15.69 8.46
N HIS A 365 -16.77 -14.67 7.71
CA HIS A 365 -16.13 -13.39 7.47
C HIS A 365 -14.59 -13.35 7.40
N HIS A 366 -13.93 -14.28 6.71
CA HIS A 366 -12.48 -14.33 6.69
C HIS A 366 -11.88 -13.94 5.33
N ASP A 367 -12.61 -14.14 4.24
CA ASP A 367 -12.30 -13.59 2.93
C ASP A 367 -13.38 -12.55 2.60
N VAL A 368 -13.16 -11.33 3.06
CA VAL A 368 -14.13 -10.24 3.04
C VAL A 368 -13.60 -9.11 2.21
N PHE A 369 -14.36 -8.73 1.20
CA PHE A 369 -14.09 -7.52 0.41
C PHE A 369 -14.47 -6.26 1.17
N PRO A 370 -13.84 -5.11 0.86
CA PRO A 370 -14.19 -3.81 1.45
C PRO A 370 -15.67 -3.46 1.28
N SER A 371 -16.22 -2.72 2.24
CA SER A 371 -17.64 -2.31 2.25
C SER A 371 -18.04 -1.50 1.03
N GLU A 372 -17.10 -0.78 0.44
CA GLU A 372 -17.28 0.07 -0.74
C GLU A 372 -17.70 -0.73 -1.98
N ILE A 373 -17.38 -2.02 -2.05
CA ILE A 373 -17.84 -2.90 -3.13
C ILE A 373 -19.36 -3.03 -3.15
N VAL A 374 -20.00 -2.83 -1.99
CA VAL A 374 -21.48 -2.82 -1.87
C VAL A 374 -22.06 -1.67 -2.70
N CYS A 375 -21.43 -0.48 -2.66
CA CYS A 375 -21.87 0.67 -3.47
C CYS A 375 -21.83 0.33 -4.96
N SER A 376 -20.72 -0.28 -5.42
CA SER A 376 -20.58 -0.69 -6.82
C SER A 376 -21.65 -1.73 -7.22
N ILE A 377 -21.93 -2.71 -6.38
CA ILE A 377 -22.98 -3.71 -6.62
C ILE A 377 -24.37 -3.03 -6.66
N LEU A 378 -24.65 -2.13 -5.71
CA LEU A 378 -25.93 -1.41 -5.69
C LEU A 378 -26.11 -0.51 -6.91
N GLN A 379 -25.04 0.13 -7.38
CA GLN A 379 -25.07 0.92 -8.60
C GLN A 379 -25.32 0.04 -9.84
N MET A 380 -24.64 -1.10 -9.97
CA MET A 380 -24.86 -2.05 -11.04
C MET A 380 -26.29 -2.66 -11.00
N LYS A 381 -26.81 -3.00 -9.82
CA LYS A 381 -28.21 -3.43 -9.67
C LYS A 381 -29.19 -2.37 -10.16
N LYS A 382 -28.94 -1.10 -9.81
CA LYS A 382 -29.75 0.02 -10.28
C LYS A 382 -29.67 0.19 -11.82
N SER A 383 -28.49 0.05 -12.40
CA SER A 383 -28.28 0.10 -13.86
C SER A 383 -29.01 -1.00 -14.61
N LEU A 384 -29.20 -2.16 -13.97
CA LEU A 384 -29.88 -3.32 -14.55
C LEU A 384 -31.37 -3.43 -14.15
N GLY A 385 -31.93 -2.41 -13.48
CA GLY A 385 -33.32 -2.41 -13.03
C GLY A 385 -33.65 -3.47 -11.97
N LEU A 386 -32.64 -4.00 -11.29
CA LEU A 386 -32.83 -4.98 -10.23
C LEU A 386 -33.20 -4.32 -8.90
N THR A 387 -34.10 -4.94 -8.15
CA THR A 387 -34.51 -4.46 -6.82
C THR A 387 -33.41 -4.65 -5.79
N ASN A 388 -33.23 -3.67 -4.92
CA ASN A 388 -32.29 -3.79 -3.81
C ASN A 388 -32.83 -4.70 -2.70
N ASP A 389 -32.10 -5.76 -2.38
CA ASP A 389 -32.31 -6.51 -1.16
C ASP A 389 -31.87 -5.65 0.06
N GLY A 390 -32.76 -5.42 1.02
CA GLY A 390 -32.49 -4.59 2.20
C GLY A 390 -31.27 -5.01 3.02
N ARG A 391 -30.82 -6.27 2.89
CA ARG A 391 -29.62 -6.82 3.53
C ARG A 391 -28.35 -6.07 3.14
N PHE A 392 -28.17 -5.67 1.87
CA PHE A 392 -27.01 -4.92 1.40
C PHE A 392 -26.93 -3.50 2.02
N ASN A 393 -28.07 -2.84 2.18
CA ASN A 393 -28.14 -1.52 2.79
C ASN A 393 -27.70 -1.54 4.27
N GLU A 394 -28.05 -2.60 5.03
CA GLU A 394 -27.58 -2.77 6.40
C GLU A 394 -26.06 -3.04 6.48
N HIS A 395 -25.53 -3.91 5.62
CA HIS A 395 -24.08 -4.17 5.55
C HIS A 395 -23.31 -2.89 5.27
N PHE A 396 -23.78 -2.09 4.30
CA PHE A 396 -23.16 -0.81 3.97
C PHE A 396 -23.19 0.19 5.14
N LYS A 397 -24.38 0.40 5.75
CA LYS A 397 -24.53 1.32 6.89
C LYS A 397 -23.65 0.96 8.10
N LYS A 398 -23.41 -0.33 8.31
CA LYS A 398 -22.57 -0.84 9.43
C LYS A 398 -21.09 -0.98 9.06
N GLY A 399 -20.69 -0.64 7.83
CA GLY A 399 -19.31 -0.78 7.33
C GLY A 399 -18.84 -2.24 7.27
N TYR A 400 -19.75 -3.21 7.15
CA TYR A 400 -19.41 -4.62 7.01
C TYR A 400 -19.08 -4.93 5.56
N GLY A 401 -17.93 -5.58 5.32
CA GLY A 401 -17.60 -6.10 4.01
C GLY A 401 -18.46 -7.33 3.63
N LEU A 402 -18.46 -7.67 2.35
CA LEU A 402 -19.16 -8.86 1.83
C LEU A 402 -18.21 -10.03 1.65
N THR A 403 -18.68 -11.24 1.89
CA THR A 403 -17.92 -12.47 1.63
C THR A 403 -17.87 -12.77 0.13
N VAL A 404 -16.84 -13.50 -0.30
CA VAL A 404 -16.66 -13.95 -1.69
C VAL A 404 -17.91 -14.67 -2.20
N ASP A 405 -18.48 -15.59 -1.42
CA ASP A 405 -19.68 -16.36 -1.81
C ASP A 405 -20.88 -15.44 -2.08
N THR A 406 -21.08 -14.44 -1.21
CA THR A 406 -22.17 -13.48 -1.37
C THR A 406 -22.00 -12.64 -2.64
N ILE A 407 -20.76 -12.16 -2.90
CA ILE A 407 -20.46 -11.36 -4.09
C ILE A 407 -20.57 -12.24 -5.35
N SER A 408 -20.07 -13.46 -5.32
CA SER A 408 -20.16 -14.40 -6.45
C SER A 408 -21.61 -14.67 -6.85
N GLY A 409 -22.50 -14.88 -5.88
CA GLY A 409 -23.93 -14.99 -6.14
C GLY A 409 -24.53 -13.75 -6.80
N CYS A 410 -24.13 -12.55 -6.30
CA CYS A 410 -24.55 -11.28 -6.93
C CYS A 410 -23.99 -11.09 -8.33
N VAL A 411 -22.73 -11.41 -8.56
CA VAL A 411 -22.09 -11.27 -9.89
C VAL A 411 -22.80 -12.17 -10.90
N SER A 412 -23.17 -13.40 -10.54
CA SER A 412 -23.92 -14.31 -11.41
C SER A 412 -25.30 -13.73 -11.76
N GLU A 413 -26.03 -13.18 -10.78
CA GLU A 413 -27.31 -12.50 -10.99
C GLU A 413 -27.16 -11.29 -11.94
N LEU A 414 -26.19 -10.42 -11.67
CA LEU A 414 -25.91 -9.22 -12.47
C LEU A 414 -25.51 -9.57 -13.90
N LYS A 415 -24.66 -10.58 -14.08
CA LYS A 415 -24.15 -11.03 -15.38
C LYS A 415 -25.28 -11.60 -16.25
N ASN A 416 -26.13 -12.47 -15.67
CA ASN A 416 -27.27 -13.04 -16.38
C ASN A 416 -28.22 -11.93 -16.84
N ARG A 417 -28.59 -11.01 -15.93
CA ARG A 417 -29.51 -9.90 -16.27
C ARG A 417 -28.88 -8.93 -17.28
N CYS A 418 -27.60 -8.62 -17.17
CA CYS A 418 -26.91 -7.77 -18.12
C CYS A 418 -26.87 -8.37 -19.53
N ASN A 419 -26.61 -9.67 -19.63
CA ASN A 419 -26.62 -10.42 -20.92
C ASN A 419 -28.01 -10.44 -21.53
N GLU A 420 -29.07 -10.66 -20.74
CA GLU A 420 -30.45 -10.57 -21.19
C GLU A 420 -30.76 -9.19 -21.80
N LEU A 421 -30.38 -8.14 -21.07
CA LEU A 421 -30.62 -6.76 -21.49
C LEU A 421 -29.80 -6.38 -22.74
N LEU A 422 -28.54 -6.78 -22.85
CA LEU A 422 -27.72 -6.52 -24.05
C LEU A 422 -28.19 -7.31 -25.29
N ALA A 423 -28.80 -8.49 -25.10
CA ALA A 423 -29.34 -9.28 -26.18
C ALA A 423 -30.72 -8.78 -26.68
N ALA A 424 -31.40 -7.95 -25.90
CA ALA A 424 -32.72 -7.42 -26.26
C ALA A 424 -32.61 -6.35 -27.37
N LYS A 425 -33.50 -6.39 -28.32
CA LYS A 425 -33.57 -5.46 -29.47
C LYS A 425 -34.34 -4.19 -29.10
N TYR A 426 -33.77 -3.33 -28.29
CA TYR A 426 -34.43 -2.12 -27.81
C TYR A 426 -34.85 -1.14 -28.92
N TYR A 427 -34.21 -1.15 -30.09
CA TYR A 427 -34.54 -0.28 -31.23
C TYR A 427 -35.88 -0.68 -31.88
N GLU A 428 -36.43 -1.84 -31.55
CA GLU A 428 -37.76 -2.28 -31.97
C GLU A 428 -38.87 -1.87 -31.02
N LEU A 429 -38.52 -1.30 -29.82
CA LEU A 429 -39.46 -0.89 -28.77
C LEU A 429 -39.67 0.62 -28.76
N THR A 430 -40.82 1.03 -28.28
CA THR A 430 -41.01 2.45 -27.93
C THR A 430 -40.18 2.82 -26.68
N LEU A 431 -39.92 4.12 -26.48
CA LEU A 431 -39.13 4.58 -25.34
C LEU A 431 -39.75 4.18 -23.98
N PRO A 432 -41.06 4.28 -23.74
CA PRO A 432 -41.72 3.77 -22.53
C PRO A 432 -41.55 2.27 -22.31
N GLU A 433 -41.71 1.48 -23.39
CA GLU A 433 -41.49 0.03 -23.33
C GLU A 433 -40.06 -0.33 -23.00
N MET A 434 -39.08 0.25 -23.69
CA MET A 434 -37.66 0.10 -23.37
C MET A 434 -37.35 0.45 -21.91
N ARG A 435 -37.86 1.57 -21.46
CA ARG A 435 -37.66 2.01 -20.06
C ARG A 435 -38.26 1.02 -19.06
N SER A 436 -39.46 0.49 -19.38
CA SER A 436 -40.10 -0.55 -18.55
C SER A 436 -39.29 -1.84 -18.50
N GLU A 437 -38.81 -2.30 -19.66
CA GLU A 437 -37.97 -3.50 -19.79
C GLU A 437 -36.64 -3.36 -19.04
N LEU A 438 -36.03 -2.19 -19.11
CA LEU A 438 -34.82 -1.83 -18.33
C LEU A 438 -35.10 -1.65 -16.83
N GLY A 439 -36.36 -1.56 -16.41
CA GLY A 439 -36.71 -1.27 -15.02
C GLY A 439 -36.30 0.14 -14.55
N TRP A 440 -36.17 1.09 -15.47
CA TRP A 440 -35.68 2.44 -15.19
C TRP A 440 -36.81 3.46 -14.95
N SER A 441 -36.62 4.34 -13.95
CA SER A 441 -37.47 5.50 -13.80
C SER A 441 -37.15 6.55 -14.88
N GLN A 442 -38.11 7.45 -15.22
CA GLN A 442 -37.86 8.59 -16.11
C GLN A 442 -36.65 9.42 -15.65
N SER A 443 -36.52 9.65 -14.34
CA SER A 443 -35.40 10.42 -13.78
C SER A 443 -34.07 9.70 -13.98
N TYR A 444 -34.05 8.36 -13.90
CA TYR A 444 -32.82 7.59 -14.12
C TYR A 444 -32.45 7.56 -15.61
N LEU A 445 -33.41 7.31 -16.49
CA LEU A 445 -33.19 7.39 -17.94
C LEU A 445 -32.68 8.76 -18.35
N ALA A 446 -33.27 9.84 -17.81
CA ALA A 446 -32.82 11.21 -18.04
C ALA A 446 -31.35 11.42 -17.62
N SER A 447 -30.93 10.86 -16.47
CA SER A 447 -29.54 10.96 -16.01
C SER A 447 -28.57 10.22 -16.92
N VAL A 448 -28.92 9.03 -17.42
CA VAL A 448 -28.13 8.25 -18.37
C VAL A 448 -28.01 8.96 -19.73
N ALA A 449 -29.10 9.50 -20.21
CA ALA A 449 -29.15 10.24 -21.47
C ALA A 449 -28.53 11.66 -21.39
N GLY A 450 -28.19 12.16 -20.20
CA GLY A 450 -27.71 13.52 -20.02
C GLY A 450 -28.80 14.59 -20.29
N MET A 451 -30.05 14.27 -20.03
CA MET A 451 -31.22 15.09 -20.28
C MET A 451 -31.98 15.46 -18.99
N THR A 452 -32.93 16.38 -19.04
CA THR A 452 -33.81 16.62 -17.90
C THR A 452 -34.95 15.59 -17.88
N ARG A 453 -35.52 15.33 -16.69
CA ARG A 453 -36.70 14.46 -16.56
C ARG A 453 -37.88 15.01 -17.41
N GLY A 454 -38.04 16.32 -17.45
CA GLY A 454 -39.09 16.96 -18.24
C GLY A 454 -38.98 16.69 -19.74
N ASN A 455 -37.75 16.56 -20.27
CA ASN A 455 -37.53 16.21 -21.67
C ASN A 455 -38.01 14.79 -22.00
N ILE A 456 -37.73 13.84 -21.08
CA ILE A 456 -38.19 12.45 -21.22
C ILE A 456 -39.71 12.37 -21.13
N ASP A 457 -40.30 13.03 -20.13
CA ASP A 457 -41.74 13.08 -19.93
C ASP A 457 -42.45 13.68 -21.15
N TYR A 458 -41.97 14.85 -21.66
CA TYR A 458 -42.49 15.50 -22.86
C TYR A 458 -42.37 14.59 -24.10
N TYR A 459 -41.29 13.83 -24.22
CA TYR A 459 -41.13 12.82 -25.29
C TYR A 459 -42.20 11.71 -25.17
N GLU A 460 -42.38 11.15 -23.97
CA GLU A 460 -43.31 10.04 -23.71
C GLU A 460 -44.77 10.50 -23.95
N GLN A 461 -45.08 11.77 -23.71
CA GLN A 461 -46.42 12.35 -23.99
C GLN A 461 -46.64 12.75 -25.45
N GLY A 462 -45.67 12.54 -26.34
CA GLY A 462 -45.86 12.86 -27.77
C GLY A 462 -45.55 14.28 -28.16
N GLY A 463 -44.87 15.06 -27.33
CA GLY A 463 -44.67 16.51 -27.50
C GLY A 463 -43.66 16.94 -28.58
N TYR A 464 -42.90 16.03 -29.20
CA TYR A 464 -41.99 16.33 -30.32
C TYR A 464 -42.58 15.89 -31.67
N ASP A 465 -42.20 16.58 -32.75
CA ASP A 465 -42.48 16.19 -34.13
C ASP A 465 -41.73 14.89 -34.52
N GLU A 466 -42.24 14.13 -35.49
CA GLU A 466 -41.72 12.77 -35.85
C GLU A 466 -40.22 12.76 -36.16
N PRO A 467 -39.61 13.67 -36.95
CA PRO A 467 -38.17 13.66 -37.19
C PRO A 467 -37.34 13.84 -35.93
N ARG A 468 -37.77 14.72 -35.02
CA ARG A 468 -37.11 14.97 -33.75
C ARG A 468 -37.27 13.80 -32.77
N ARG A 469 -38.45 13.23 -32.72
CA ARG A 469 -38.70 12.01 -31.92
C ARG A 469 -37.78 10.88 -32.31
N THR A 470 -37.61 10.58 -33.59
CA THR A 470 -36.73 9.54 -34.09
C THR A 470 -35.25 9.83 -33.73
N ALA A 471 -34.79 11.06 -33.90
CA ALA A 471 -33.42 11.47 -33.54
C ALA A 471 -33.15 11.38 -32.03
N ILE A 472 -34.08 11.83 -31.19
CA ILE A 472 -33.98 11.78 -29.72
C ILE A 472 -34.03 10.31 -29.26
N ALA A 473 -34.94 9.48 -29.83
CA ALA A 473 -35.00 8.06 -29.51
C ALA A 473 -33.67 7.36 -29.83
N GLY A 474 -33.15 7.56 -31.05
CA GLY A 474 -31.83 6.99 -31.43
C GLY A 474 -30.72 7.40 -30.49
N TYR A 475 -30.65 8.66 -30.09
CA TYR A 475 -29.68 9.15 -29.12
C TYR A 475 -29.82 8.47 -27.73
N ILE A 476 -31.06 8.37 -27.24
CA ILE A 476 -31.34 7.74 -25.93
C ILE A 476 -31.01 6.24 -25.98
N PHE A 477 -31.37 5.54 -27.04
CA PHE A 477 -31.02 4.12 -27.24
C PHE A 477 -29.52 3.92 -27.24
N GLN A 478 -28.77 4.72 -27.97
CA GLN A 478 -27.32 4.63 -28.01
C GLN A 478 -26.73 4.85 -26.62
N ARG A 479 -27.20 5.86 -25.87
CA ARG A 479 -26.73 6.12 -24.51
C ARG A 479 -27.07 5.02 -23.53
N ALA A 480 -28.29 4.46 -23.63
CA ALA A 480 -28.72 3.34 -22.81
C ALA A 480 -27.85 2.09 -23.09
N HIS A 481 -27.58 1.80 -24.36
CA HIS A 481 -26.72 0.68 -24.75
C HIS A 481 -25.29 0.85 -24.25
N SER A 482 -24.67 2.02 -24.47
CA SER A 482 -23.31 2.31 -23.94
C SER A 482 -23.26 2.21 -22.41
N HIS A 483 -24.30 2.62 -21.70
CA HIS A 483 -24.36 2.49 -20.23
C HIS A 483 -24.46 1.02 -19.78
N LEU A 484 -25.17 0.16 -20.53
CA LEU A 484 -25.19 -1.29 -20.28
C LEU A 484 -23.84 -1.93 -20.57
N GLU A 485 -23.15 -1.55 -21.64
CA GLU A 485 -21.79 -2.03 -21.95
C GLU A 485 -20.79 -1.63 -20.87
N GLU A 486 -20.85 -0.40 -20.38
CA GLU A 486 -20.05 0.06 -19.24
C GLU A 486 -20.38 -0.76 -17.97
N THR A 487 -21.66 -1.05 -17.75
CA THR A 487 -22.08 -1.90 -16.63
C THR A 487 -21.56 -3.32 -16.78
N ALA A 488 -21.56 -3.89 -17.98
CA ALA A 488 -20.97 -5.21 -18.27
C ALA A 488 -19.47 -5.25 -17.96
N SER A 489 -18.72 -4.24 -18.41
CA SER A 489 -17.30 -4.10 -18.08
C SER A 489 -17.04 -4.01 -16.57
N ASN A 490 -17.90 -3.29 -15.85
CA ASN A 490 -17.79 -3.20 -14.39
C ASN A 490 -18.09 -4.54 -13.69
N ILE A 491 -19.05 -5.34 -14.22
CA ILE A 491 -19.34 -6.68 -13.73
C ILE A 491 -18.14 -7.61 -13.97
N GLU A 492 -17.54 -7.57 -15.15
CA GLU A 492 -16.36 -8.35 -15.50
C GLU A 492 -15.16 -7.97 -14.61
N ALA A 493 -14.93 -6.68 -14.39
CA ALA A 493 -13.89 -6.21 -13.46
C ALA A 493 -14.11 -6.72 -12.03
N LEU A 494 -15.37 -6.82 -11.59
CA LEU A 494 -15.72 -7.38 -10.29
C LEU A 494 -15.49 -8.90 -10.25
N GLU A 495 -15.84 -9.63 -11.31
CA GLU A 495 -15.59 -11.06 -11.47
C GLU A 495 -14.07 -11.35 -11.43
N ASN A 496 -13.27 -10.56 -12.13
CA ASN A 496 -11.81 -10.68 -12.13
C ASN A 496 -11.21 -10.45 -10.72
N LYS A 497 -11.78 -9.55 -9.92
CA LYS A 497 -11.37 -9.38 -8.53
C LYS A 497 -11.69 -10.60 -7.65
N LEU A 498 -12.81 -11.29 -7.90
CA LEU A 498 -13.17 -12.51 -7.17
C LEU A 498 -12.24 -13.69 -7.49
N THR A 499 -11.79 -13.79 -8.72
CA THR A 499 -10.89 -14.85 -9.21
C THR A 499 -9.41 -14.51 -9.01
N SER A 500 -9.09 -13.33 -8.49
CA SER A 500 -7.72 -12.89 -8.24
C SER A 500 -7.03 -13.75 -7.17
N ASP A 501 -5.71 -13.81 -7.22
CA ASP A 501 -4.88 -14.48 -6.20
C ASP A 501 -4.80 -13.69 -4.88
N ILE A 502 -5.49 -12.55 -4.80
CA ILE A 502 -5.45 -11.63 -3.66
C ILE A 502 -6.76 -11.67 -2.87
N ARG A 503 -6.64 -11.70 -1.56
CA ARG A 503 -7.71 -11.53 -0.56
C ARG A 503 -7.36 -10.37 0.36
N TYR A 504 -8.24 -10.08 1.32
CA TYR A 504 -8.02 -8.98 2.26
C TYR A 504 -7.98 -9.46 3.70
N LEU A 505 -7.01 -8.94 4.47
CA LEU A 505 -6.87 -9.15 5.91
C LEU A 505 -7.12 -7.84 6.65
N ARG A 506 -7.67 -7.93 7.88
CA ARG A 506 -7.85 -6.74 8.72
C ARG A 506 -6.63 -6.46 9.58
N ILE A 507 -6.29 -5.19 9.75
CA ILE A 507 -5.39 -4.74 10.81
C ILE A 507 -6.10 -4.91 12.14
N LYS A 508 -5.46 -5.64 13.07
CA LYS A 508 -6.00 -5.93 14.41
C LYS A 508 -5.43 -5.03 15.49
N ASP A 509 -4.21 -4.55 15.26
CA ASP A 509 -3.49 -3.78 16.26
C ASP A 509 -2.36 -3.00 15.59
N VAL A 510 -2.14 -1.78 16.04
CA VAL A 510 -1.03 -0.90 15.61
C VAL A 510 -0.38 -0.35 16.87
N GLU A 511 0.89 -0.63 17.05
CA GLU A 511 1.64 -0.29 18.26
C GLU A 511 2.92 0.45 17.89
N ILE A 512 3.17 1.60 18.51
CA ILE A 512 4.45 2.30 18.40
C ILE A 512 5.43 1.63 19.36
N VAL A 513 6.56 1.17 18.86
CA VAL A 513 7.60 0.50 19.66
C VAL A 513 8.91 1.26 19.54
N PRO A 514 9.58 1.59 20.66
CA PRO A 514 10.88 2.26 20.64
C PRO A 514 11.98 1.32 20.10
N ASN A 515 12.99 1.88 19.45
CA ASN A 515 14.20 1.16 19.02
C ASN A 515 15.11 0.86 20.23
N LYS A 516 14.64 -0.01 21.13
CA LYS A 516 15.34 -0.41 22.37
C LYS A 516 15.07 -1.88 22.69
N GLU A 517 15.91 -2.47 23.53
CA GLU A 517 15.77 -3.85 24.04
C GLU A 517 15.58 -4.87 22.91
N LYS A 518 14.45 -5.62 22.94
CA LYS A 518 14.15 -6.67 21.94
C LYS A 518 13.87 -6.15 20.54
N TYR A 519 13.65 -4.86 20.37
CA TYR A 519 13.41 -4.18 19.08
C TYR A 519 14.62 -3.35 18.65
N PHE A 520 15.74 -3.43 19.38
CA PHE A 520 16.94 -2.71 19.01
C PHE A 520 17.49 -3.19 17.68
N ALA A 521 17.78 -2.22 16.81
CA ALA A 521 18.43 -2.43 15.51
C ALA A 521 19.29 -1.20 15.17
N ASP A 522 20.50 -1.44 14.69
CA ASP A 522 21.37 -0.37 14.16
C ASP A 522 20.95 0.06 12.77
N TYR A 523 20.44 -0.90 11.98
CA TYR A 523 20.03 -0.69 10.60
C TYR A 523 18.61 -1.21 10.37
N VAL A 524 17.95 -0.63 9.38
CA VAL A 524 16.73 -1.09 8.74
C VAL A 524 17.01 -1.44 7.29
N TYR A 525 16.21 -2.31 6.70
CA TYR A 525 16.52 -2.98 5.45
C TYR A 525 15.37 -2.88 4.47
N ASP A 526 15.72 -2.84 3.19
CA ASP A 526 14.73 -2.90 2.11
C ASP A 526 15.24 -3.72 0.93
N ILE A 527 14.30 -4.23 0.14
CA ILE A 527 14.53 -4.95 -1.11
C ILE A 527 13.70 -4.28 -2.20
N THR A 528 14.23 -4.12 -3.40
CA THR A 528 13.52 -3.47 -4.52
C THR A 528 13.15 -4.49 -5.58
N VAL A 529 11.90 -4.44 -6.03
CA VAL A 529 11.30 -5.30 -7.06
C VAL A 529 10.58 -4.43 -8.09
N GLU A 530 11.14 -4.32 -9.26
CA GLU A 530 10.55 -3.55 -10.37
C GLU A 530 9.75 -4.48 -11.32
N PRO A 531 8.71 -4.02 -12.01
CA PRO A 531 8.08 -2.69 -11.94
C PRO A 531 6.92 -2.59 -10.94
N THR A 532 6.65 -3.63 -10.15
CA THR A 532 5.43 -3.75 -9.34
C THR A 532 5.53 -3.07 -7.98
N HIS A 533 6.72 -2.82 -7.49
CA HIS A 533 6.99 -2.28 -6.15
C HIS A 533 6.32 -3.10 -5.03
N THR A 534 6.10 -4.39 -5.26
CA THR A 534 5.47 -5.31 -4.32
C THR A 534 6.29 -6.58 -4.15
N PHE A 535 6.20 -7.18 -2.99
CA PHE A 535 6.63 -8.55 -2.78
C PHE A 535 5.72 -9.27 -1.79
N ILE A 536 5.71 -10.61 -1.87
CA ILE A 536 4.88 -11.43 -1.01
C ILE A 536 5.75 -12.13 0.02
N SER A 537 5.45 -11.90 1.28
CA SER A 537 6.06 -12.61 2.40
C SER A 537 5.12 -12.67 3.59
N GLN A 538 5.30 -13.66 4.46
CA GLN A 538 4.51 -13.86 5.69
C GLN A 538 2.99 -13.90 5.45
N GLY A 539 2.55 -14.32 4.26
CA GLY A 539 1.13 -14.31 3.87
C GLY A 539 0.53 -12.91 3.75
N LEU A 540 1.34 -11.91 3.39
CA LEU A 540 1.00 -10.50 3.17
C LEU A 540 1.56 -10.04 1.83
N VAL A 541 0.90 -9.04 1.22
CA VAL A 541 1.48 -8.23 0.16
C VAL A 541 2.17 -7.04 0.81
N LEU A 542 3.46 -6.94 0.63
CA LEU A 542 4.32 -5.95 1.24
C LEU A 542 4.81 -4.97 0.16
N HIS A 543 4.99 -3.72 0.55
CA HIS A 543 5.50 -2.67 -0.32
C HIS A 543 7.02 -2.63 -0.26
N ASN A 544 7.68 -2.36 -1.37
CA ASN A 544 9.09 -2.01 -1.41
C ASN A 544 9.28 -0.55 -1.81
N THR A 545 10.40 0.03 -1.43
CA THR A 545 10.68 1.45 -1.69
C THR A 545 10.79 1.72 -3.18
N ILE A 546 10.13 2.78 -3.65
CA ILE A 546 10.28 3.26 -5.03
C ILE A 546 11.65 3.92 -5.15
N SER A 547 12.58 3.23 -5.77
CA SER A 547 13.80 3.85 -6.26
C SER A 547 13.58 4.14 -7.74
N VAL A 548 13.48 5.39 -8.14
CA VAL A 548 13.24 5.77 -9.54
C VAL A 548 14.44 5.34 -10.40
N ALA A 549 14.32 4.18 -11.03
CA ALA A 549 15.20 3.72 -12.08
C ALA A 549 14.46 3.87 -13.42
N LYS A 550 14.69 4.96 -14.13
CA LYS A 550 14.23 5.13 -15.50
C LYS A 550 15.39 4.85 -16.45
N ALA A 551 15.23 3.83 -17.30
CA ALA A 551 16.12 3.49 -18.43
C ALA A 551 17.55 3.02 -18.07
N GLY A 552 17.70 1.92 -17.30
CA GLY A 552 18.97 1.14 -17.27
C GLY A 552 20.22 1.87 -16.76
N VAL A 553 20.08 3.07 -16.21
CA VAL A 553 21.17 3.82 -15.60
C VAL A 553 21.02 3.73 -14.09
N MET A 554 21.75 2.84 -13.47
CA MET A 554 21.98 2.86 -12.03
C MET A 554 22.89 4.05 -11.71
N ALA A 555 22.31 5.16 -11.33
CA ALA A 555 23.02 6.28 -10.76
C ALA A 555 22.65 6.39 -9.29
N THR A 556 23.65 6.42 -8.44
CA THR A 556 23.53 7.08 -7.15
C THR A 556 23.16 8.51 -7.48
N LEU A 557 21.87 8.82 -7.48
CA LEU A 557 21.42 10.18 -7.67
C LEU A 557 21.84 10.91 -6.41
N LYS A 558 22.95 11.64 -6.52
CA LYS A 558 23.16 12.75 -5.60
C LYS A 558 21.86 13.53 -5.69
N SER A 559 21.12 13.67 -4.57
CA SER A 559 19.81 14.32 -4.52
C SER A 559 19.86 15.82 -4.81
N ARG A 560 20.52 16.20 -5.90
CA ARG A 560 20.61 17.54 -6.45
C ARG A 560 19.64 17.64 -7.64
N CYS A 561 18.36 17.43 -7.38
CA CYS A 561 17.34 17.68 -8.37
C CYS A 561 16.86 19.14 -8.31
N SER A 562 16.48 19.69 -9.45
CA SER A 562 15.77 20.96 -9.55
C SER A 562 14.36 20.64 -10.04
N LEU A 563 13.35 21.01 -9.23
CA LEU A 563 11.95 20.83 -9.60
C LEU A 563 11.36 22.18 -9.99
N LEU A 564 10.87 22.29 -11.24
CA LEU A 564 10.05 23.40 -11.70
C LEU A 564 8.64 22.89 -11.95
N ALA A 565 7.68 23.42 -11.22
CA ALA A 565 6.27 23.02 -11.33
C ALA A 565 5.39 24.21 -11.72
N ALA A 566 4.34 23.94 -12.49
CA ALA A 566 3.29 24.90 -12.80
C ALA A 566 1.93 24.25 -12.54
N ALA A 567 1.03 24.96 -11.87
CA ALA A 567 -0.30 24.46 -11.55
C ALA A 567 -1.33 25.59 -11.56
N ASN A 568 -2.57 25.26 -11.90
CA ASN A 568 -3.71 26.16 -11.75
C ASN A 568 -4.29 26.07 -10.34
N PRO A 569 -4.93 27.16 -9.84
CA PRO A 569 -5.66 27.09 -8.57
C PRO A 569 -6.88 26.18 -8.68
N LYS A 570 -7.37 25.66 -7.53
CA LYS A 570 -8.51 24.71 -7.44
C LYS A 570 -9.77 25.18 -8.18
N LEU A 571 -10.06 26.48 -8.11
CA LEU A 571 -11.27 27.09 -8.69
C LEU A 571 -11.00 27.77 -10.05
N GLY A 572 -9.83 27.54 -10.67
CA GLY A 572 -9.47 28.14 -11.96
C GLY A 572 -8.93 29.58 -11.86
N ARG A 573 -9.24 30.32 -10.82
CA ARG A 573 -8.74 31.68 -10.52
C ARG A 573 -8.34 31.78 -9.06
N PHE A 574 -7.38 32.65 -8.75
CA PHE A 574 -7.06 33.01 -7.38
C PHE A 574 -8.03 34.07 -6.89
N ASP A 575 -8.63 33.82 -5.73
CA ASP A 575 -9.37 34.85 -4.99
C ASP A 575 -8.36 35.74 -4.25
N LYS A 576 -8.52 37.08 -4.44
CA LYS A 576 -7.62 38.06 -3.82
C LYS A 576 -7.88 38.25 -2.30
N TYR A 577 -9.05 37.81 -1.84
CA TYR A 577 -9.50 37.99 -0.45
C TYR A 577 -9.22 36.75 0.43
N GLU A 578 -8.83 35.63 -0.17
CA GLU A 578 -8.49 34.42 0.55
C GLU A 578 -6.97 34.16 0.52
N PRO A 579 -6.41 33.52 1.56
CA PRO A 579 -5.02 33.06 1.55
C PRO A 579 -4.75 32.16 0.34
N ILE A 580 -3.58 32.29 -0.25
CA ILE A 580 -3.21 31.58 -1.49
C ILE A 580 -3.02 30.07 -1.25
N ALA A 581 -2.48 29.70 -0.10
CA ALA A 581 -2.14 28.30 0.21
C ALA A 581 -3.36 27.33 0.14
N PRO A 582 -4.53 27.63 0.68
CA PRO A 582 -5.72 26.77 0.56
C PRO A 582 -6.27 26.66 -0.86
N GLN A 583 -5.97 27.63 -1.72
CA GLN A 583 -6.44 27.67 -3.12
C GLN A 583 -5.58 26.79 -4.04
N ILE A 584 -4.44 26.28 -3.55
CA ILE A 584 -3.54 25.39 -4.29
C ILE A 584 -3.84 23.94 -3.89
N ASN A 585 -3.94 23.04 -4.86
CA ASN A 585 -4.16 21.61 -4.59
C ASN A 585 -2.85 20.88 -4.27
N LEU A 586 -2.09 21.39 -3.29
CA LEU A 586 -0.86 20.79 -2.77
C LEU A 586 -0.97 20.70 -1.25
N THR A 587 -0.40 19.63 -0.70
CA THR A 587 -0.31 19.51 0.76
C THR A 587 0.63 20.58 1.33
N PRO A 588 0.35 21.12 2.53
CA PRO A 588 1.24 22.09 3.17
C PRO A 588 2.67 21.58 3.35
N ALA A 589 2.83 20.29 3.65
CA ALA A 589 4.12 19.63 3.75
C ALA A 589 4.92 19.69 2.44
N LEU A 590 4.27 19.54 1.29
CA LEU A 590 4.92 19.68 -0.01
C LEU A 590 5.22 21.14 -0.34
N MET A 591 4.26 22.06 -0.09
CA MET A 591 4.47 23.49 -0.31
C MET A 591 5.68 24.03 0.47
N SER A 592 5.86 23.60 1.70
CA SER A 592 6.99 24.03 2.55
C SER A 592 8.37 23.57 2.02
N ARG A 593 8.40 22.65 1.05
CA ARG A 593 9.65 22.13 0.44
C ARG A 593 10.08 22.88 -0.80
N PHE A 594 9.21 23.72 -1.38
CA PHE A 594 9.60 24.62 -2.46
C PHE A 594 10.44 25.77 -1.94
N ASP A 595 11.52 26.08 -2.64
CA ASP A 595 12.37 27.23 -2.34
C ASP A 595 11.67 28.55 -2.69
N LEU A 596 10.93 28.56 -3.79
CA LEU A 596 10.19 29.72 -4.30
C LEU A 596 8.81 29.25 -4.80
N ILE A 597 7.79 30.07 -4.54
CA ILE A 597 6.43 29.92 -5.05
C ILE A 597 5.99 31.25 -5.65
N PHE A 598 5.74 31.29 -6.95
CA PHE A 598 5.28 32.48 -7.64
C PHE A 598 3.79 32.34 -7.99
N VAL A 599 3.01 33.34 -7.63
CA VAL A 599 1.60 33.43 -7.95
C VAL A 599 1.37 34.42 -9.07
N LEU A 600 0.79 33.91 -10.16
CA LEU A 600 0.42 34.72 -11.32
C LEU A 600 -1.10 34.97 -11.27
N THR A 601 -1.49 36.21 -11.06
CA THR A 601 -2.90 36.63 -11.08
C THR A 601 -3.24 37.23 -12.44
N ASP A 602 -4.46 36.96 -12.91
CA ASP A 602 -5.01 37.55 -14.12
C ASP A 602 -5.73 38.87 -13.76
N ASP A 603 -4.98 39.96 -13.90
CA ASP A 603 -5.53 41.32 -13.69
C ASP A 603 -5.75 41.97 -15.07
N PRO A 604 -7.02 42.23 -15.48
CA PRO A 604 -7.31 42.84 -16.76
C PRO A 604 -6.66 44.23 -16.91
N ASP A 605 -5.76 44.35 -17.90
CA ASP A 605 -5.13 45.59 -18.31
C ASP A 605 -5.18 45.72 -19.83
N SER A 606 -5.97 46.68 -20.33
CA SER A 606 -6.23 46.85 -21.74
C SER A 606 -4.97 46.95 -22.61
N LYS A 607 -3.89 47.59 -22.11
CA LYS A 607 -2.61 47.71 -22.85
C LYS A 607 -1.86 46.38 -22.87
N ARG A 608 -1.80 45.73 -21.75
CA ARG A 608 -1.10 44.45 -21.61
C ARG A 608 -1.83 43.35 -22.37
N ASP A 609 -3.16 43.30 -22.25
CA ASP A 609 -3.99 42.32 -22.92
C ASP A 609 -3.95 42.49 -24.44
N SER A 610 -3.94 43.71 -24.96
CA SER A 610 -3.76 44.00 -26.37
C SER A 610 -2.40 43.53 -26.87
N ALA A 611 -1.32 43.77 -26.12
CA ALA A 611 0.01 43.29 -26.46
C ALA A 611 0.11 41.76 -26.49
N ILE A 612 -0.49 41.09 -25.51
CA ILE A 612 -0.55 39.61 -25.45
C ILE A 612 -1.35 39.07 -26.63
N ALA A 613 -2.53 39.62 -26.92
CA ALA A 613 -3.37 39.22 -28.04
C ALA A 613 -2.64 39.39 -29.37
N GLN A 614 -1.97 40.53 -29.61
CA GLN A 614 -1.19 40.76 -30.81
C GLN A 614 -0.03 39.75 -30.92
N HIS A 615 0.64 39.41 -29.83
CA HIS A 615 1.72 38.42 -29.84
C HIS A 615 1.21 37.04 -30.23
N ILE A 616 0.08 36.60 -29.63
CA ILE A 616 -0.55 35.31 -29.93
C ILE A 616 -0.96 35.23 -31.39
N LEU A 617 -1.63 36.27 -31.92
CA LEU A 617 -2.01 36.31 -33.33
C LEU A 617 -0.84 36.29 -34.28
N LYS A 618 0.24 37.05 -34.00
CA LYS A 618 1.46 37.02 -34.80
C LYS A 618 2.16 35.66 -34.75
N SER A 619 2.21 35.04 -33.57
CA SER A 619 2.80 33.71 -33.38
C SER A 619 2.03 32.63 -34.14
N ASN A 620 0.70 32.67 -34.11
CA ASN A 620 -0.14 31.75 -34.86
C ASN A 620 0.05 31.92 -36.39
N TYR A 621 0.02 33.18 -36.85
CA TYR A 621 0.26 33.50 -38.25
C TYR A 621 1.62 33.02 -38.76
N ALA A 622 2.70 33.16 -37.98
CA ALA A 622 4.02 32.64 -38.33
C ALA A 622 4.04 31.11 -38.42
N GLY A 623 3.30 30.41 -37.53
CA GLY A 623 3.10 28.96 -37.58
C GLY A 623 2.33 28.50 -38.81
N GLU A 624 1.27 29.20 -39.19
CA GLU A 624 0.49 28.93 -40.40
C GLU A 624 1.33 29.09 -41.67
N LEU A 625 2.11 30.20 -41.78
CA LEU A 625 3.00 30.41 -42.89
C LEU A 625 4.07 29.30 -43.02
N SER A 626 4.64 28.87 -41.90
CA SER A 626 5.66 27.82 -41.89
C SER A 626 5.10 26.45 -42.34
N THR A 627 3.79 26.21 -42.11
CA THR A 627 3.11 24.97 -42.54
C THR A 627 2.69 25.02 -44.01
N GLN A 628 2.46 26.23 -44.57
CA GLN A 628 1.99 26.41 -45.94
C GLN A 628 3.12 26.46 -46.95
N ILE A 629 4.38 26.60 -46.55
CA ILE A 629 5.53 26.75 -47.47
C ILE A 629 5.66 25.59 -48.45
N ASP A 630 5.34 24.36 -47.99
CA ASP A 630 5.44 23.16 -48.82
C ASP A 630 4.31 23.03 -49.85
N TRP A 631 3.24 23.83 -49.73
CA TRP A 631 2.03 23.71 -50.53
C TRP A 631 1.68 24.96 -51.33
N ASN A 632 2.22 26.12 -50.96
CA ASN A 632 1.92 27.39 -51.61
C ASN A 632 3.21 28.08 -52.14
N PRO A 633 3.47 28.09 -53.46
CA PRO A 633 4.70 28.68 -54.05
C PRO A 633 4.78 30.21 -53.95
N ASP A 634 3.69 30.88 -53.60
CA ASP A 634 3.67 32.35 -53.42
C ASP A 634 4.22 32.84 -52.07
N ILE A 635 4.49 31.92 -51.15
CA ILE A 635 5.07 32.26 -49.83
C ILE A 635 6.59 32.17 -49.92
N SER A 636 7.23 33.28 -49.75
CA SER A 636 8.72 33.31 -49.78
C SER A 636 9.29 33.01 -48.39
N GLN A 637 10.52 32.43 -48.36
CA GLN A 637 11.24 32.22 -47.11
C GLN A 637 11.46 33.52 -46.33
N THR A 638 11.57 34.66 -47.05
CA THR A 638 11.71 35.98 -46.44
C THR A 638 10.47 36.43 -45.70
N ASP A 639 9.28 36.03 -46.11
CA ASP A 639 8.02 36.36 -45.40
C ASP A 639 7.91 35.60 -44.11
N ILE A 640 8.33 34.34 -44.10
CA ILE A 640 8.42 33.50 -42.90
C ILE A 640 9.46 34.05 -41.93
N ASP A 641 10.66 34.38 -42.40
CA ASP A 641 11.71 34.94 -41.57
C ASP A 641 11.29 36.27 -40.93
N ASN A 642 10.57 37.11 -41.66
CA ASN A 642 10.01 38.36 -41.11
C ASN A 642 8.92 38.10 -40.06
N ALA A 643 8.04 37.09 -40.27
CA ALA A 643 7.01 36.71 -39.30
C ALA A 643 7.64 36.06 -38.03
N LEU A 644 8.71 35.27 -38.20
CA LEU A 644 9.44 34.62 -37.14
C LEU A 644 10.29 35.57 -36.30
N VAL A 645 10.64 36.77 -36.77
CA VAL A 645 11.41 37.76 -36.00
C VAL A 645 10.76 38.09 -34.66
N VAL A 646 9.43 38.08 -34.60
CA VAL A 646 8.68 38.37 -33.39
C VAL A 646 8.77 37.24 -32.36
N ILE A 647 9.03 36.00 -32.82
CA ILE A 647 9.05 34.76 -31.98
C ILE A 647 10.48 34.32 -31.71
N LYS A 648 11.44 34.78 -32.51
CA LYS A 648 12.85 34.39 -32.43
C LYS A 648 13.42 34.73 -31.05
N PRO A 649 13.90 33.70 -30.28
CA PRO A 649 14.47 33.97 -28.97
C PRO A 649 15.73 34.83 -29.09
N ALA A 650 15.99 35.66 -28.09
CA ALA A 650 17.18 36.52 -28.05
C ALA A 650 18.52 35.72 -28.04
N ILE A 651 18.46 34.48 -27.55
CA ILE A 651 19.61 33.55 -27.50
C ILE A 651 19.15 32.25 -28.16
N ASP A 652 19.99 31.73 -29.06
CA ASP A 652 19.78 30.46 -29.71
C ASP A 652 19.58 29.32 -28.67
N PRO A 653 18.53 28.48 -28.76
CA PRO A 653 18.28 27.43 -27.84
C PRO A 653 19.41 26.39 -27.68
N GLU A 654 20.14 26.11 -28.78
CA GLU A 654 21.29 25.20 -28.72
C GLU A 654 22.47 25.84 -27.97
N LEU A 655 22.72 27.11 -28.19
CA LEU A 655 23.76 27.86 -27.50
C LEU A 655 23.44 27.93 -26.01
N LEU A 656 22.19 28.21 -25.66
CA LEU A 656 21.73 28.23 -24.26
C LEU A 656 21.91 26.86 -23.60
N ARG A 657 21.56 25.77 -24.28
CA ARG A 657 21.73 24.39 -23.77
C ARG A 657 23.22 24.10 -23.54
N LYS A 658 24.09 24.45 -24.46
CA LYS A 658 25.55 24.30 -24.31
C LYS A 658 26.09 25.11 -23.12
N TYR A 659 25.62 26.35 -22.98
CA TYR A 659 25.99 27.23 -21.87
C TYR A 659 25.62 26.65 -20.51
N VAL A 660 24.36 26.17 -20.39
CA VAL A 660 23.89 25.55 -19.14
C VAL A 660 24.64 24.25 -18.84
N ALA A 661 24.92 23.43 -19.86
CA ALA A 661 25.71 22.22 -19.70
C ALA A 661 27.13 22.50 -19.23
N TYR A 662 27.80 23.53 -19.82
CA TYR A 662 29.12 23.97 -19.39
C TYR A 662 29.11 24.47 -17.96
N ALA A 663 28.15 25.33 -17.59
CA ALA A 663 28.03 25.90 -16.27
C ALA A 663 27.81 24.79 -15.19
N ARG A 664 26.97 23.81 -15.50
CA ARG A 664 26.71 22.68 -14.57
C ARG A 664 27.93 21.78 -14.38
N LYS A 665 28.72 21.57 -15.44
CA LYS A 665 29.87 20.65 -15.42
C LYS A 665 31.09 21.27 -14.74
N ASN A 666 31.32 22.56 -14.92
CA ASN A 666 32.60 23.19 -14.61
C ASN A 666 32.54 24.20 -13.45
N ILE A 667 31.33 24.67 -13.08
CA ILE A 667 31.21 25.74 -12.10
C ILE A 667 30.57 25.23 -10.81
N PHE A 668 31.32 25.24 -9.72
CA PHE A 668 30.92 24.84 -8.37
C PHE A 668 31.13 26.02 -7.42
N PRO A 669 30.16 26.95 -7.31
CA PRO A 669 30.33 28.16 -6.53
C PRO A 669 30.44 27.89 -5.03
N THR A 670 31.25 28.72 -4.36
CA THR A 670 31.34 28.78 -2.91
C THR A 670 30.91 30.17 -2.42
N LEU A 671 30.30 30.25 -1.24
CA LEU A 671 29.88 31.52 -0.64
C LEU A 671 31.12 32.37 -0.23
N SER A 672 31.15 33.66 -0.63
CA SER A 672 32.07 34.61 -0.07
C SER A 672 31.67 34.98 1.38
N ASP A 673 32.61 35.46 2.16
CA ASP A 673 32.33 35.84 3.58
C ASP A 673 31.33 36.99 3.66
N GLU A 674 31.41 37.96 2.74
CA GLU A 674 30.44 39.06 2.61
C GLU A 674 29.00 38.54 2.30
N ALA A 675 28.86 37.56 1.42
CA ALA A 675 27.57 36.97 1.10
C ALA A 675 27.03 36.17 2.30
N LYS A 676 27.86 35.43 3.02
CA LYS A 676 27.48 34.71 4.25
C LYS A 676 26.94 35.67 5.31
N GLU A 677 27.66 36.74 5.57
CA GLU A 677 27.29 37.76 6.56
C GLU A 677 25.99 38.46 6.16
N TYR A 678 25.80 38.76 4.88
CA TYR A 678 24.57 39.35 4.36
C TYR A 678 23.37 38.44 4.54
N PHE A 679 23.48 37.17 4.18
CA PHE A 679 22.40 36.15 4.38
C PHE A 679 22.09 35.95 5.86
N LEU A 680 23.11 35.88 6.71
CA LEU A 680 22.93 35.74 8.15
C LEU A 680 22.19 36.95 8.73
N LYS A 681 22.61 38.15 8.39
CA LYS A 681 21.98 39.40 8.85
C LYS A 681 20.53 39.51 8.40
N TYR A 682 20.25 39.13 7.16
CA TYR A 682 18.89 39.13 6.59
C TYR A 682 18.00 38.12 7.32
N TYR A 683 18.48 36.87 7.48
CA TYR A 683 17.74 35.79 8.12
C TYR A 683 17.43 36.10 9.58
N VAL A 684 18.43 36.58 10.35
CA VAL A 684 18.26 36.97 11.76
C VAL A 684 17.32 38.18 11.86
N GLY A 685 17.46 39.17 10.98
CA GLY A 685 16.60 40.33 10.93
C GLY A 685 15.13 40.02 10.68
N LEU A 686 14.85 39.05 9.78
CA LEU A 686 13.48 38.58 9.59
C LEU A 686 12.95 37.81 10.81
N ARG A 687 13.75 36.91 11.41
CA ARG A 687 13.31 36.14 12.58
C ARG A 687 13.09 37.02 13.82
N SER A 688 13.84 38.10 13.96
CA SER A 688 13.66 39.04 15.10
C SER A 688 12.29 39.75 15.06
N GLN A 689 11.66 39.87 13.88
CA GLN A 689 10.31 40.43 13.76
C GLN A 689 9.24 39.54 14.40
N GLY A 690 9.52 38.23 14.58
CA GLY A 690 8.62 37.26 15.22
C GLY A 690 8.99 36.93 16.68
N GLN A 691 9.87 37.75 17.37
CA GLN A 691 10.24 37.49 18.75
C GLN A 691 9.13 37.74 19.76
N ASP A 692 8.14 38.58 19.44
CA ASP A 692 6.95 38.77 20.26
C ASP A 692 6.09 37.51 20.20
N SER A 693 5.66 36.99 21.33
CA SER A 693 4.84 35.76 21.43
C SER A 693 3.53 35.82 20.61
N ASN A 694 3.06 37.06 20.33
CA ASN A 694 1.83 37.29 19.56
C ASN A 694 2.06 37.44 18.04
N LYS A 695 3.31 37.48 17.55
CA LYS A 695 3.58 37.58 16.11
C LYS A 695 3.94 36.23 15.50
N PRO A 696 3.52 35.98 14.25
CA PRO A 696 3.91 34.75 13.55
C PRO A 696 5.43 34.74 13.27
N VAL A 697 5.99 33.53 13.12
CA VAL A 697 7.40 33.36 12.74
C VAL A 697 7.52 33.55 11.23
N PRO A 698 8.25 34.56 10.73
CA PRO A 698 8.20 34.92 9.31
C PRO A 698 8.97 33.95 8.40
N VAL A 699 10.00 33.23 8.93
CA VAL A 699 10.87 32.34 8.15
C VAL A 699 11.37 31.16 8.95
N THR A 700 11.58 30.01 8.28
CA THR A 700 12.18 28.79 8.83
C THR A 700 13.62 28.61 8.35
N ALA A 701 14.34 27.60 8.87
CA ALA A 701 15.70 27.26 8.42
C ALA A 701 15.76 26.89 6.93
N ARG A 702 14.68 26.38 6.35
CA ARG A 702 14.60 26.04 4.93
C ARG A 702 14.79 27.24 3.99
N GLN A 703 14.28 28.40 4.37
CA GLN A 703 14.48 29.62 3.58
C GLN A 703 15.95 30.07 3.58
N LEU A 704 16.69 29.80 4.65
CA LEU A 704 18.16 30.06 4.64
C LEU A 704 18.87 29.13 3.66
N GLU A 705 18.50 27.84 3.63
CA GLU A 705 19.03 26.90 2.65
C GLU A 705 18.63 27.29 1.21
N ALA A 706 17.41 27.78 1.01
CA ALA A 706 16.96 28.31 -0.28
C ALA A 706 17.84 29.50 -0.74
N LEU A 707 18.16 30.43 0.16
CA LEU A 707 19.07 31.56 -0.14
C LEU A 707 20.44 31.08 -0.62
N ILE A 708 21.00 30.05 0.03
CA ILE A 708 22.29 29.46 -0.36
C ILE A 708 22.19 28.84 -1.76
N ARG A 709 21.18 27.98 -2.00
CA ARG A 709 20.96 27.29 -3.29
C ARG A 709 20.75 28.29 -4.43
N LEU A 710 19.97 29.33 -4.20
CA LEU A 710 19.71 30.37 -5.18
C LEU A 710 20.95 31.25 -5.41
N GLY A 711 21.74 31.54 -4.38
CA GLY A 711 23.02 32.24 -4.48
C GLY A 711 24.03 31.48 -5.35
N GLU A 712 24.15 30.18 -5.12
CA GLU A 712 24.97 29.31 -5.96
C GLU A 712 24.47 29.28 -7.41
N ALA A 713 23.15 29.23 -7.62
CA ALA A 713 22.56 29.26 -8.97
C ALA A 713 22.83 30.59 -9.68
N SER A 714 22.69 31.74 -8.97
CA SER A 714 22.96 33.06 -9.51
C SER A 714 24.44 33.20 -9.92
N SER A 715 25.35 32.72 -9.09
CA SER A 715 26.78 32.75 -9.38
C SER A 715 27.14 31.80 -10.54
N ARG A 716 26.56 30.60 -10.59
CA ARG A 716 26.74 29.64 -11.66
C ARG A 716 26.23 30.17 -13.00
N LEU A 717 25.12 30.93 -12.99
CA LEU A 717 24.58 31.60 -14.18
C LEU A 717 25.60 32.63 -14.78
N ARG A 718 26.44 33.23 -13.95
CA ARG A 718 27.51 34.13 -14.38
C ARG A 718 28.84 33.43 -14.64
N LEU A 719 28.87 32.09 -14.58
CA LEU A 719 30.11 31.29 -14.66
C LEU A 719 31.18 31.68 -13.61
N SER A 720 30.76 32.17 -12.45
CA SER A 720 31.64 32.56 -11.36
C SER A 720 31.81 31.44 -10.34
N PRO A 721 33.04 31.18 -9.85
CA PRO A 721 33.28 30.18 -8.80
C PRO A 721 32.95 30.68 -7.39
N LYS A 722 32.57 31.96 -7.24
CA LYS A 722 32.22 32.56 -5.92
C LYS A 722 30.90 33.32 -5.99
N VAL A 723 30.09 33.11 -4.97
CA VAL A 723 28.85 33.87 -4.74
C VAL A 723 29.23 35.20 -4.13
N THR A 724 28.95 36.30 -4.82
CA THR A 724 29.26 37.66 -4.42
C THR A 724 28.11 38.30 -3.63
N LEU A 725 28.39 39.48 -3.01
CA LEU A 725 27.36 40.27 -2.35
C LEU A 725 26.20 40.67 -3.28
N ASP A 726 26.49 40.93 -4.55
CA ASP A 726 25.47 41.30 -5.54
C ASP A 726 24.54 40.10 -5.88
N ASP A 727 25.09 38.89 -5.91
CA ASP A 727 24.27 37.67 -5.99
C ASP A 727 23.38 37.53 -4.78
N ALA A 728 23.93 37.75 -3.58
CA ALA A 728 23.17 37.67 -2.34
C ALA A 728 22.01 38.69 -2.30
N LYS A 729 22.26 39.93 -2.71
CA LYS A 729 21.22 40.99 -2.80
C LYS A 729 20.13 40.63 -3.81
N ARG A 730 20.50 40.08 -4.99
CA ARG A 730 19.58 39.64 -6.02
C ARG A 730 18.66 38.55 -5.52
N VAL A 731 19.22 37.53 -4.88
CA VAL A 731 18.48 36.38 -4.35
C VAL A 731 17.54 36.80 -3.22
N VAL A 732 17.99 37.62 -2.29
CA VAL A 732 17.12 38.17 -1.23
C VAL A 732 15.94 38.92 -1.83
N LYS A 733 16.15 39.74 -2.86
CA LYS A 733 15.07 40.46 -3.55
C LYS A 733 14.04 39.50 -4.20
N ILE A 734 14.50 38.40 -4.77
CA ILE A 734 13.62 37.37 -5.35
C ILE A 734 12.82 36.66 -4.25
N LEU A 735 13.46 36.27 -3.16
CA LEU A 735 12.81 35.62 -2.02
C LEU A 735 11.76 36.56 -1.37
N GLU A 736 12.08 37.84 -1.18
CA GLU A 736 11.14 38.84 -0.67
C GLU A 736 9.91 39.00 -1.57
N ALA A 737 10.10 39.04 -2.89
CA ALA A 737 9.00 39.14 -3.85
C ALA A 737 8.10 37.90 -3.77
N CYS A 738 8.66 36.72 -3.54
CA CYS A 738 7.92 35.48 -3.32
C CYS A 738 7.14 35.50 -1.99
N LEU A 739 7.83 35.79 -0.90
CA LEU A 739 7.23 35.77 0.44
C LEU A 739 6.09 36.79 0.59
N ARG A 740 6.25 38.01 0.02
CA ARG A 740 5.18 39.03 0.03
C ARG A 740 3.88 38.60 -0.65
N LYS A 741 3.93 37.70 -1.65
CA LYS A 741 2.74 37.23 -2.35
C LYS A 741 2.10 36.03 -1.68
N VAL A 742 2.86 35.13 -1.10
CA VAL A 742 2.38 33.81 -0.62
C VAL A 742 2.29 33.72 0.89
N GLY A 743 3.19 34.41 1.60
CA GLY A 743 3.37 34.27 3.05
C GLY A 743 2.78 35.41 3.89
N VAL A 744 2.06 36.37 3.31
CA VAL A 744 1.43 37.45 4.08
C VAL A 744 0.03 37.03 4.50
N ASP A 745 -0.27 37.16 5.80
CA ASP A 745 -1.62 37.03 6.32
C ASP A 745 -2.46 38.22 5.86
N PRO A 746 -3.57 38.00 5.11
CA PRO A 746 -4.41 39.09 4.59
C PRO A 746 -5.02 39.98 5.69
N GLU A 747 -5.23 39.44 6.90
CA GLU A 747 -5.85 40.17 8.00
C GLU A 747 -4.86 41.02 8.80
N THR A 748 -3.67 40.47 9.05
CA THR A 748 -2.67 41.12 9.89
C THR A 748 -1.60 41.87 9.10
N GLY A 749 -1.45 41.55 7.80
CA GLY A 749 -0.41 42.11 6.93
C GLY A 749 1.02 41.65 7.27
N PHE A 750 1.20 40.75 8.22
CA PHE A 750 2.50 40.19 8.62
C PHE A 750 2.87 38.92 7.82
N LEU A 751 4.17 38.72 7.64
CA LEU A 751 4.69 37.49 7.07
C LEU A 751 4.54 36.35 8.09
N ASP A 752 3.92 35.23 7.65
CA ASP A 752 3.67 34.04 8.44
C ASP A 752 4.14 32.79 7.68
N ALA A 753 5.25 32.21 8.11
CA ALA A 753 5.78 30.96 7.53
C ALA A 753 4.84 29.78 7.74
N ASP A 754 3.95 29.84 8.71
CA ASP A 754 2.98 28.77 9.01
C ASP A 754 1.88 28.68 7.97
N ILE A 755 1.58 29.74 7.22
CA ILE A 755 0.68 29.70 6.06
C ILE A 755 1.19 28.69 5.03
N ILE A 756 2.48 28.72 4.75
CA ILE A 756 3.12 27.82 3.81
C ILE A 756 3.26 26.41 4.41
N ALA A 757 3.52 26.31 5.70
CA ALA A 757 3.81 25.05 6.39
C ALA A 757 2.55 24.26 6.80
N SER A 758 1.44 24.94 7.12
CA SER A 758 0.21 24.31 7.64
C SER A 758 -1.06 24.67 6.86
N GLY A 759 -0.98 25.62 5.93
CA GLY A 759 -2.13 26.11 5.16
C GLY A 759 -3.08 27.05 5.94
N THR A 760 -2.76 27.35 7.21
CA THR A 760 -3.57 28.21 8.09
C THR A 760 -2.72 29.25 8.76
N THR A 761 -3.26 30.47 8.92
CA THR A 761 -2.55 31.55 9.62
C THR A 761 -2.47 31.27 11.12
N LYS A 762 -1.47 31.83 11.79
CA LYS A 762 -1.37 31.79 13.25
C LYS A 762 -2.61 32.40 13.89
N SER A 763 -3.07 33.54 13.40
CA SER A 763 -4.28 34.23 13.86
C SER A 763 -5.53 33.34 13.76
N SER A 764 -5.69 32.58 12.70
CA SER A 764 -6.80 31.62 12.54
C SER A 764 -6.71 30.45 13.53
N ARG A 765 -5.49 29.92 13.76
CA ARG A 765 -5.27 28.83 14.74
C ARG A 765 -5.51 29.28 16.17
N ASP A 766 -5.03 30.47 16.52
CA ASP A 766 -5.23 31.05 17.86
C ASP A 766 -6.71 31.28 18.14
N ARG A 767 -7.47 31.82 17.16
CA ARG A 767 -8.93 31.93 17.25
C ARG A 767 -9.63 30.57 17.40
N THR A 768 -9.24 29.58 16.62
CA THR A 768 -9.79 28.22 16.74
C THR A 768 -9.53 27.66 18.13
N LYS A 769 -8.32 27.84 18.66
CA LYS A 769 -7.98 27.43 20.03
C LYS A 769 -8.80 28.16 21.08
N SER A 770 -8.99 29.45 20.93
CA SER A 770 -9.82 30.25 21.83
C SER A 770 -11.28 29.77 21.82
N VAL A 771 -11.86 29.45 20.65
CA VAL A 771 -13.22 28.88 20.55
C VAL A 771 -13.29 27.50 21.23
N ILE A 772 -12.29 26.65 21.07
CA ILE A 772 -12.21 25.34 21.75
C ILE A 772 -12.17 25.54 23.26
N ASP A 773 -11.36 26.46 23.76
CA ASP A 773 -11.26 26.74 25.19
C ASP A 773 -12.58 27.28 25.74
N VAL A 774 -13.24 28.18 25.03
CA VAL A 774 -14.60 28.68 25.37
C VAL A 774 -15.62 27.52 25.43
N ILE A 775 -15.64 26.63 24.44
CA ILE A 775 -16.54 25.45 24.47
C ILE A 775 -16.23 24.58 25.69
N ARG A 776 -14.95 24.38 26.01
CA ARG A 776 -14.52 23.59 27.16
C ARG A 776 -14.92 24.21 28.48
N ASP A 777 -14.78 25.52 28.62
CA ASP A 777 -15.08 26.24 29.83
C ASP A 777 -16.60 26.29 30.11
N ILE A 778 -17.40 26.61 29.09
CA ILE A 778 -18.87 26.58 29.19
C ILE A 778 -19.36 25.15 29.48
N SER A 779 -18.76 24.12 28.84
CA SER A 779 -19.11 22.73 29.10
C SER A 779 -18.80 22.30 30.53
N LYS A 780 -17.74 22.83 31.14
CA LYS A 780 -17.38 22.61 32.57
C LYS A 780 -18.33 23.35 33.51
N GLU A 781 -18.67 24.61 33.22
CA GLU A 781 -19.59 25.42 33.99
C GLU A 781 -20.99 24.82 34.05
N GLN A 782 -21.45 24.25 32.93
CA GLN A 782 -22.80 23.69 32.81
C GLN A 782 -22.86 22.17 33.06
N GLN A 783 -21.72 21.51 33.31
CA GLN A 783 -21.60 20.05 33.42
C GLN A 783 -22.26 19.28 32.28
N GLY A 784 -22.25 19.85 31.07
CA GLY A 784 -22.94 19.34 29.90
C GLY A 784 -22.48 20.00 28.59
N PRO A 785 -23.14 19.70 27.44
CA PRO A 785 -22.82 20.32 26.16
C PRO A 785 -23.03 21.84 26.22
N ALA A 786 -22.15 22.61 25.61
CA ALA A 786 -22.20 24.07 25.57
C ALA A 786 -23.24 24.57 24.56
N PRO A 787 -24.17 25.48 24.93
CA PRO A 787 -25.08 26.12 23.96
C PRO A 787 -24.29 26.93 22.95
N ARG A 788 -24.63 26.78 21.64
CA ARG A 788 -23.95 27.47 20.53
C ARG A 788 -23.94 28.98 20.70
N ASP A 789 -25.09 29.55 21.10
CA ASP A 789 -25.22 31.00 21.28
C ASP A 789 -24.35 31.51 22.42
N ALA A 790 -24.26 30.79 23.53
CA ALA A 790 -23.38 31.15 24.63
C ALA A 790 -21.89 31.08 24.25
N VAL A 791 -21.53 30.15 23.37
CA VAL A 791 -20.15 30.05 22.81
C VAL A 791 -19.86 31.24 21.91
N LEU A 792 -20.82 31.62 21.07
CA LEU A 792 -20.69 32.78 20.17
C LEU A 792 -20.57 34.09 20.95
N ASP A 793 -21.42 34.30 21.93
CA ASP A 793 -21.41 35.49 22.77
C ASP A 793 -20.09 35.64 23.55
N ARG A 794 -19.60 34.53 24.13
CA ARG A 794 -18.31 34.53 24.85
C ARG A 794 -17.11 34.67 23.90
N ALA A 795 -17.19 34.15 22.69
CA ALA A 795 -16.16 34.35 21.66
C ALA A 795 -16.10 35.83 21.21
N GLU A 796 -17.25 36.52 21.16
CA GLU A 796 -17.34 37.96 20.84
C GLU A 796 -16.73 38.83 21.94
N GLU A 797 -16.93 38.47 23.23
CA GLU A 797 -16.27 39.09 24.38
C GLU A 797 -14.73 38.99 24.32
N LEU A 798 -14.21 37.88 23.71
CA LEU A 798 -12.78 37.66 23.48
C LEU A 798 -12.25 38.32 22.20
N GLY A 799 -13.08 39.14 21.53
CA GLY A 799 -12.72 39.88 20.32
C GLY A 799 -12.78 39.07 19.02
N ILE A 800 -13.46 37.94 19.01
CA ILE A 800 -13.70 37.15 17.81
C ILE A 800 -15.06 37.50 17.27
N GLU A 801 -15.09 38.09 16.09
CA GLU A 801 -16.35 38.48 15.40
C GLU A 801 -17.29 37.27 15.27
N ARG A 802 -18.59 37.45 15.60
CA ARG A 802 -19.59 36.38 15.67
C ARG A 802 -19.67 35.52 14.40
N ALA A 803 -19.63 36.18 13.23
CA ALA A 803 -19.63 35.49 11.94
C ALA A 803 -18.41 34.56 11.76
N LYS A 804 -17.21 34.99 12.21
CA LYS A 804 -15.99 34.20 12.16
C LYS A 804 -16.01 33.06 13.17
N ALA A 805 -16.58 33.27 14.35
CA ALA A 805 -16.76 32.21 15.35
C ALA A 805 -17.71 31.11 14.83
N GLU A 806 -18.79 31.49 14.14
CA GLU A 806 -19.71 30.56 13.49
C GLU A 806 -19.02 29.74 12.41
N GLU A 807 -18.23 30.39 11.56
CA GLU A 807 -17.47 29.69 10.51
C GLU A 807 -16.44 28.68 11.10
N ILE A 808 -15.77 29.04 12.18
CA ILE A 808 -14.85 28.18 12.92
C ILE A 808 -15.57 26.97 13.49
N ILE A 809 -16.73 27.16 14.15
CA ILE A 809 -17.54 26.09 14.72
C ILE A 809 -18.03 25.14 13.61
N ASP A 810 -18.52 25.66 12.50
CA ASP A 810 -19.02 24.86 11.39
C ASP A 810 -17.88 24.08 10.67
N ARG A 811 -16.68 24.64 10.61
CA ARG A 811 -15.49 23.92 10.14
C ARG A 811 -15.10 22.81 11.10
N MET A 812 -14.99 23.08 12.39
CA MET A 812 -14.65 22.09 13.41
C MET A 812 -15.67 20.94 13.46
N ARG A 813 -16.97 21.24 13.19
CA ARG A 813 -18.01 20.22 13.09
C ARG A 813 -17.82 19.34 11.84
N ARG A 814 -17.40 19.89 10.71
CA ARG A 814 -17.08 19.11 9.49
C ARG A 814 -15.82 18.25 9.66
N ASP A 815 -14.85 18.76 10.39
CA ASP A 815 -13.58 18.09 10.64
C ASP A 815 -13.69 17.01 11.75
N GLY A 816 -14.81 17.04 12.53
CA GLY A 816 -15.07 16.09 13.61
C GLY A 816 -14.48 16.48 14.96
N ASP A 817 -13.93 17.68 15.09
CA ASP A 817 -13.34 18.23 16.33
C ASP A 817 -14.41 18.71 17.32
N VAL A 818 -15.62 18.94 16.84
CA VAL A 818 -16.80 19.31 17.64
C VAL A 818 -18.01 18.57 17.10
N PHE A 819 -18.83 18.02 17.96
CA PHE A 819 -20.10 17.41 17.58
C PHE A 819 -21.28 18.05 18.29
N GLU A 820 -22.45 17.96 17.66
CA GLU A 820 -23.69 18.54 18.12
C GLU A 820 -24.64 17.45 18.59
N PRO A 821 -24.62 17.06 19.90
CA PRO A 821 -25.44 15.97 20.42
C PRO A 821 -26.94 16.28 20.41
N ARG A 822 -27.31 17.58 20.40
CA ARG A 822 -28.67 18.11 20.21
C ARG A 822 -28.56 19.38 19.40
N PRO A 823 -29.57 19.76 18.61
CA PRO A 823 -29.54 21.01 17.85
C PRO A 823 -29.22 22.23 18.74
N GLY A 824 -28.17 22.97 18.35
CA GLY A 824 -27.70 24.15 19.09
C GLY A 824 -26.84 23.87 20.32
N MET A 825 -26.39 22.60 20.54
CA MET A 825 -25.54 22.22 21.68
C MET A 825 -24.22 21.62 21.19
N LEU A 826 -23.09 22.22 21.54
CA LEU A 826 -21.77 21.84 21.11
C LEU A 826 -21.05 21.02 22.20
N LYS A 827 -20.34 19.99 21.79
CA LYS A 827 -19.51 19.17 22.67
C LYS A 827 -18.19 18.78 21.98
N LEU A 828 -17.09 18.85 22.72
CA LEU A 828 -15.80 18.32 22.29
C LEU A 828 -15.79 16.79 22.43
N PRO A 829 -15.03 16.06 21.56
CA PRO A 829 -14.95 14.60 21.58
C PRO A 829 -14.40 14.02 22.90
#